data_9bdede2196653f732375dff191fc06c7
#
_entry.id   9bdede2196653f732375dff191fc06c7
#
_cell.length_a   1.000
_cell.length_b   1.000
_cell.length_c   1.000
_cell.angle_alpha   90.00
_cell.angle_beta   90.00
_cell.angle_gamma   90.00
#
_symmetry.space_group_name_H-M   'P 1'
#
loop_
_entity.id
_entity.type
_entity.pdbx_description
1 polymer ?
#
loop_
_entity_poly.entity_id
_entity_poly.type
_entity_poly.pdbx_seq_one_letter_code
_entity_poly.pdbx_strand_id
1 'polypeptide(L)'
;MKEAYLKHCDERELENLPPLALDAKQAKSVVEKLLKGNDDDFYLDLLTHRVPPGVDEAAYVKAGFLTSVAKGDETCKAISKKHATFLLGTMLGGYSIASLIDLLDDAETAEAACEALSHTILIYEAHQQILEKASHNSYAKKIVDSWASADWFTSKKPLPESIKVTVFRVDGETNTDDLSPATEAWSRPDIPLHAKAMLIKKMDNPLEKIEELKEKGLPLAYVGDVVGTGSSRKSAINSVLWHMGESIDYIPNKNSGGIVLGGKIAPIFFNTAEDSGALPIQCDVSKLKMGDEITIYPYEGVIKDSSGVIVSTFDLAPSTMPDEVRAGGRIPLIIGRGLTDKTRAELGLEVSDVFLRPVDPKNSSLGFTLAQKIVGKACGVKGIRPGTYCEPRMSTVGSQDTTGAMTRDELKELACLGFSADLVMQSFCHTAAYPKPIDLELQHTLPDFMHSRGGVSLKPGDGIIHSWLNRMLLPDSVGTGGDSHTRFPIGISFPAGSGLVAFGASIGVLPLDMPESVLVRFKGEMQPGITLRDLVNAIPYFAIQKGLLTVDKSNKKNIFSGRVLEIEGLGDLKVEQAFELADATAERSANGCTVKLNKEPIIEYLNSNITLLGSMIDSGYDDKKTIAKRIQDMKKWLENPELLEADEDCEYAEVIEIDLTEIKEPILACPNDPDDVRLLSKVANTSIDEVFIGSCMTNIGHFRAAAQLLKDKSELNTVLWVVPPTRMDEKQLRAEGIYETFERLTDRTEVPGCSLCMGNQARVEEGASVVSTSTRNFPNRLGDNSDVFLASAEVAAISAKLGYIPTPEEYLSLMKGIEPLSGEIYQYLNFDQIEDYQKSSSNIALEVILQS
;
A
#
# COMPACT_ATOMS: atom_id res chain seq x y z
N MET A 1 -23.47 -0.66 -31.12
CA MET A 1 -22.22 -0.18 -30.45
C MET A 1 -22.18 1.33 -30.37
N LYS A 2 -22.17 2.11 -31.48
CA LYS A 2 -22.07 3.57 -31.46
C LYS A 2 -23.16 4.23 -30.59
N GLU A 3 -24.45 3.93 -30.85
CA GLU A 3 -25.57 4.47 -30.06
C GLU A 3 -25.46 4.14 -28.57
N ALA A 4 -25.07 2.91 -28.22
CA ALA A 4 -24.89 2.51 -26.82
C ALA A 4 -23.72 3.24 -26.15
N TYR A 5 -22.63 3.46 -26.89
CA TYR A 5 -21.49 4.21 -26.39
C TYR A 5 -21.81 5.70 -26.22
N LEU A 6 -22.49 6.33 -27.20
CA LEU A 6 -22.92 7.74 -27.09
C LEU A 6 -23.89 7.93 -25.91
N LYS A 7 -24.85 7.01 -25.74
CA LYS A 7 -25.75 7.03 -24.57
C LYS A 7 -24.95 6.94 -23.25
N HIS A 8 -23.92 6.08 -23.20
CA HIS A 8 -23.03 6.03 -22.05
C HIS A 8 -22.26 7.35 -21.84
N CYS A 9 -21.80 8.00 -22.91
CA CYS A 9 -21.18 9.32 -22.80
C CYS A 9 -22.17 10.35 -22.22
N ASP A 10 -23.40 10.39 -22.73
CA ASP A 10 -24.45 11.31 -22.25
C ASP A 10 -24.77 11.05 -20.75
N GLU A 11 -24.87 9.78 -20.35
CA GLU A 11 -25.11 9.41 -18.95
C GLU A 11 -23.96 9.86 -18.03
N ARG A 12 -22.70 9.73 -18.47
CA ARG A 12 -21.52 10.17 -17.71
C ARG A 12 -21.41 11.69 -17.68
N GLU A 13 -21.72 12.37 -18.79
CA GLU A 13 -21.68 13.83 -18.89
C GLU A 13 -22.68 14.51 -17.95
N LEU A 14 -23.85 13.91 -17.72
CA LEU A 14 -24.81 14.39 -16.71
C LEU A 14 -24.22 14.45 -15.30
N GLU A 15 -23.21 13.66 -15.05
CA GLU A 15 -22.46 13.64 -13.80
C GLU A 15 -21.13 14.40 -13.86
N ASN A 16 -20.84 15.11 -14.96
CA ASN A 16 -19.54 15.74 -15.25
C ASN A 16 -18.37 14.73 -15.20
N LEU A 17 -18.57 13.55 -15.78
CA LEU A 17 -17.56 12.48 -15.83
C LEU A 17 -17.23 12.11 -17.28
N PRO A 18 -15.97 11.78 -17.60
CA PRO A 18 -15.64 11.22 -18.90
C PRO A 18 -16.21 9.79 -19.04
N PRO A 19 -16.43 9.30 -20.26
CA PRO A 19 -16.82 7.92 -20.48
C PRO A 19 -15.76 6.96 -19.95
N LEU A 20 -16.17 5.76 -19.55
CA LEU A 20 -15.25 4.70 -19.13
C LEU A 20 -14.36 4.26 -20.30
N ALA A 21 -13.20 3.70 -19.99
CA ALA A 21 -12.38 3.00 -20.97
C ALA A 21 -13.15 1.81 -21.58
N LEU A 22 -12.79 1.43 -22.80
CA LEU A 22 -13.42 0.30 -23.48
C LEU A 22 -13.00 -1.03 -22.82
N ASP A 23 -13.95 -1.92 -22.63
CA ASP A 23 -13.71 -3.31 -22.32
C ASP A 23 -13.31 -4.13 -23.57
N ALA A 24 -12.91 -5.40 -23.37
CA ALA A 24 -12.51 -6.28 -24.47
C ALA A 24 -13.62 -6.55 -25.50
N LYS A 25 -14.90 -6.63 -25.06
CA LYS A 25 -16.06 -6.84 -25.94
C LYS A 25 -16.32 -5.61 -26.78
N GLN A 26 -16.23 -4.43 -26.18
CA GLN A 26 -16.37 -3.15 -26.88
C GLN A 26 -15.22 -2.94 -27.87
N ALA A 27 -13.94 -3.20 -27.46
CA ALA A 27 -12.77 -3.13 -28.32
C ALA A 27 -12.92 -4.06 -29.54
N LYS A 28 -13.38 -5.31 -29.33
CA LYS A 28 -13.69 -6.24 -30.42
C LYS A 28 -14.74 -5.69 -31.39
N SER A 29 -15.80 -5.08 -30.86
CA SER A 29 -16.85 -4.47 -31.69
C SER A 29 -16.32 -3.27 -32.48
N VAL A 30 -15.41 -2.46 -31.91
CA VAL A 30 -14.73 -1.34 -32.61
C VAL A 30 -13.91 -1.88 -33.78
N VAL A 31 -13.10 -2.93 -33.56
CA VAL A 31 -12.30 -3.59 -34.61
C VAL A 31 -13.19 -4.10 -35.75
N GLU A 32 -14.28 -4.79 -35.43
CA GLU A 32 -15.23 -5.29 -36.45
C GLU A 32 -15.83 -4.16 -37.31
N LYS A 33 -16.05 -2.97 -36.72
CA LYS A 33 -16.59 -1.82 -37.45
C LYS A 33 -15.54 -1.17 -38.35
N LEU A 34 -14.31 -1.03 -37.88
CA LEU A 34 -13.18 -0.52 -38.69
C LEU A 34 -12.91 -1.42 -39.90
N LEU A 35 -12.96 -2.75 -39.73
CA LEU A 35 -12.79 -3.69 -40.84
C LEU A 35 -13.91 -3.58 -41.89
N LYS A 36 -15.12 -3.19 -41.46
CA LYS A 36 -16.27 -2.99 -42.37
C LYS A 36 -16.26 -1.61 -43.05
N GLY A 37 -15.41 -0.68 -42.63
CA GLY A 37 -15.30 0.67 -43.21
C GLY A 37 -16.53 1.53 -42.93
N ASN A 38 -17.06 1.53 -41.72
CA ASN A 38 -18.21 2.34 -41.30
C ASN A 38 -17.81 3.29 -40.18
N ASP A 39 -18.07 4.59 -40.31
CA ASP A 39 -17.73 5.63 -39.30
C ASP A 39 -16.27 5.57 -38.84
N ASP A 40 -15.35 5.43 -39.74
CA ASP A 40 -13.94 5.13 -39.51
C ASP A 40 -13.27 6.09 -38.52
N ASP A 41 -13.53 7.39 -38.64
CA ASP A 41 -12.94 8.41 -37.73
C ASP A 41 -13.39 8.21 -36.28
N PHE A 42 -14.70 7.94 -36.05
CA PHE A 42 -15.22 7.70 -34.69
C PHE A 42 -14.62 6.45 -34.07
N TYR A 43 -14.58 5.34 -34.80
CA TYR A 43 -14.06 4.08 -34.25
C TYR A 43 -12.54 4.09 -34.09
N LEU A 44 -11.83 4.82 -34.98
CA LEU A 44 -10.40 5.02 -34.88
C LEU A 44 -10.04 5.84 -33.63
N ASP A 45 -10.79 6.90 -33.35
CA ASP A 45 -10.63 7.69 -32.12
C ASP A 45 -10.81 6.83 -30.88
N LEU A 46 -11.87 6.00 -30.83
CA LEU A 46 -12.09 5.07 -29.71
C LEU A 46 -10.94 4.07 -29.56
N LEU A 47 -10.47 3.46 -30.63
CA LEU A 47 -9.36 2.52 -30.61
C LEU A 47 -8.06 3.16 -30.13
N THR A 48 -7.85 4.43 -30.51
CA THR A 48 -6.63 5.18 -30.18
C THR A 48 -6.63 5.64 -28.73
N HIS A 49 -7.70 6.25 -28.25
CA HIS A 49 -7.71 7.02 -27.01
C HIS A 49 -8.52 6.38 -25.87
N ARG A 50 -9.32 5.33 -26.15
CA ARG A 50 -10.22 4.78 -25.13
C ARG A 50 -9.92 3.33 -24.72
N VAL A 51 -8.85 2.73 -25.26
CA VAL A 51 -8.40 1.39 -24.90
C VAL A 51 -7.29 1.50 -23.85
N PRO A 52 -7.39 0.83 -22.67
CA PRO A 52 -6.33 0.82 -21.66
C PRO A 52 -5.02 0.25 -22.23
N PRO A 53 -3.85 0.71 -21.77
CA PRO A 53 -2.55 0.23 -22.26
C PRO A 53 -2.10 -1.07 -21.59
N GLY A 54 -0.92 -1.53 -21.93
CA GLY A 54 -0.20 -2.64 -21.29
C GLY A 54 -0.79 -4.01 -21.61
N VAL A 55 -1.06 -4.80 -20.57
CA VAL A 55 -1.61 -6.18 -20.69
C VAL A 55 -3.07 -6.28 -20.23
N ASP A 56 -3.87 -5.25 -20.54
CA ASP A 56 -5.31 -5.29 -20.41
C ASP A 56 -5.96 -6.18 -21.48
N GLU A 57 -7.12 -6.77 -21.20
CA GLU A 57 -7.86 -7.63 -22.12
C GLU A 57 -8.32 -6.88 -23.38
N ALA A 58 -8.69 -5.60 -23.26
CA ALA A 58 -9.01 -4.74 -24.41
C ALA A 58 -7.75 -4.39 -25.22
N ALA A 59 -6.60 -4.21 -24.52
CA ALA A 59 -5.31 -4.01 -25.18
C ALA A 59 -4.89 -5.26 -25.98
N TYR A 60 -5.19 -6.47 -25.49
CA TYR A 60 -4.94 -7.68 -26.25
C TYR A 60 -5.67 -7.68 -27.60
N VAL A 61 -6.94 -7.30 -27.61
CA VAL A 61 -7.74 -7.17 -28.85
C VAL A 61 -7.16 -6.11 -29.78
N LYS A 62 -6.80 -4.94 -29.25
CA LYS A 62 -6.18 -3.84 -30.01
C LYS A 62 -4.85 -4.28 -30.61
N ALA A 63 -3.97 -4.90 -29.84
CA ALA A 63 -2.66 -5.38 -30.30
C ALA A 63 -2.80 -6.41 -31.43
N GLY A 64 -3.68 -7.40 -31.28
CA GLY A 64 -3.92 -8.43 -32.30
C GLY A 64 -4.39 -7.84 -33.62
N PHE A 65 -5.37 -6.95 -33.58
CA PHE A 65 -5.87 -6.26 -34.79
C PHE A 65 -4.77 -5.40 -35.45
N LEU A 66 -4.11 -4.54 -34.68
CA LEU A 66 -3.06 -3.67 -35.22
C LEU A 66 -1.89 -4.47 -35.81
N THR A 67 -1.53 -5.61 -35.18
CA THR A 67 -0.51 -6.54 -35.68
C THR A 67 -0.91 -7.12 -37.05
N SER A 68 -2.16 -7.60 -37.18
CA SER A 68 -2.66 -8.14 -38.46
C SER A 68 -2.64 -7.09 -39.56
N VAL A 69 -3.03 -5.85 -39.27
CA VAL A 69 -2.96 -4.73 -40.23
C VAL A 69 -1.51 -4.37 -40.58
N ALA A 70 -0.64 -4.27 -39.59
CA ALA A 70 0.77 -3.92 -39.80
C ALA A 70 1.53 -4.98 -40.62
N LYS A 71 1.24 -6.27 -40.40
CA LYS A 71 1.82 -7.38 -41.17
C LYS A 71 1.17 -7.52 -42.56
N GLY A 72 0.00 -6.93 -42.77
CA GLY A 72 -0.74 -7.00 -44.05
C GLY A 72 -1.63 -8.24 -44.17
N ASP A 73 -1.88 -8.96 -43.05
CA ASP A 73 -2.78 -10.10 -43.00
C ASP A 73 -4.25 -9.64 -43.10
N GLU A 74 -4.54 -8.44 -42.62
CA GLU A 74 -5.83 -7.77 -42.76
C GLU A 74 -5.66 -6.38 -43.40
N THR A 75 -6.68 -5.95 -44.14
CA THR A 75 -6.72 -4.62 -44.76
C THR A 75 -7.78 -3.75 -44.08
N CYS A 76 -7.39 -2.61 -43.55
CA CYS A 76 -8.28 -1.60 -42.98
C CYS A 76 -8.13 -0.29 -43.75
N LYS A 77 -9.23 0.29 -44.19
CA LYS A 77 -9.19 1.57 -44.95
C LYS A 77 -8.75 2.77 -44.12
N ALA A 78 -9.12 2.75 -42.82
CA ALA A 78 -8.80 3.81 -41.87
C ALA A 78 -7.36 3.80 -41.35
N ILE A 79 -6.66 2.64 -41.44
CA ILE A 79 -5.38 2.43 -40.79
C ILE A 79 -4.40 1.80 -41.78
N SER A 80 -3.33 2.54 -42.12
CA SER A 80 -2.21 2.00 -42.91
C SER A 80 -1.31 1.13 -42.04
N LYS A 81 -0.46 0.28 -42.65
CA LYS A 81 0.54 -0.51 -41.95
C LYS A 81 1.43 0.36 -41.04
N LYS A 82 1.92 1.48 -41.55
CA LYS A 82 2.76 2.41 -40.80
C LYS A 82 1.99 3.01 -39.61
N HIS A 83 0.70 3.38 -39.80
CA HIS A 83 -0.13 3.91 -38.73
C HIS A 83 -0.46 2.84 -37.66
N ALA A 84 -0.74 1.59 -38.08
CA ALA A 84 -0.94 0.47 -37.15
C ALA A 84 0.32 0.20 -36.29
N THR A 85 1.50 0.27 -36.92
CA THR A 85 2.78 0.14 -36.20
C THR A 85 3.00 1.29 -35.19
N PHE A 86 2.68 2.52 -35.55
CA PHE A 86 2.71 3.66 -34.63
C PHE A 86 1.77 3.42 -33.43
N LEU A 87 0.53 3.00 -33.67
CA LEU A 87 -0.45 2.73 -32.61
C LEU A 87 -0.02 1.58 -31.70
N LEU A 88 0.69 0.56 -32.20
CA LEU A 88 1.33 -0.48 -31.37
C LEU A 88 2.37 0.14 -30.42
N GLY A 89 3.11 1.15 -30.87
CA GLY A 89 4.08 1.89 -30.04
C GLY A 89 3.46 2.68 -28.88
N THR A 90 2.19 3.10 -29.01
CA THR A 90 1.46 3.85 -27.96
C THR A 90 0.97 2.97 -26.79
N MET A 91 1.14 1.64 -26.86
CA MET A 91 0.57 0.68 -25.91
C MET A 91 1.45 0.41 -24.67
N LEU A 92 2.54 1.11 -24.47
CA LEU A 92 3.46 1.02 -23.33
C LEU A 92 4.17 -0.33 -23.15
N GLY A 93 4.15 -1.22 -24.13
CA GLY A 93 4.77 -2.54 -24.02
C GLY A 93 3.78 -3.70 -23.92
N GLY A 94 4.20 -4.82 -23.35
CA GLY A 94 3.36 -6.01 -23.23
C GLY A 94 3.05 -6.66 -24.57
N TYR A 95 1.77 -6.74 -24.93
CA TYR A 95 1.29 -7.44 -26.15
C TYR A 95 1.80 -6.86 -27.47
N SER A 96 2.28 -5.62 -27.49
CA SER A 96 2.78 -4.99 -28.71
C SER A 96 4.25 -5.34 -29.03
N ILE A 97 5.05 -5.76 -28.02
CA ILE A 97 6.53 -5.87 -28.14
C ILE A 97 6.95 -6.89 -29.19
N ALA A 98 6.45 -8.12 -29.11
CA ALA A 98 6.82 -9.17 -30.07
C ALA A 98 6.49 -8.77 -31.51
N SER A 99 5.32 -8.17 -31.73
CA SER A 99 4.90 -7.69 -33.04
C SER A 99 5.80 -6.58 -33.56
N LEU A 100 6.18 -5.60 -32.73
CA LEU A 100 7.10 -4.53 -33.09
C LEU A 100 8.50 -5.07 -33.46
N ILE A 101 8.98 -6.11 -32.76
CA ILE A 101 10.27 -6.77 -33.09
C ILE A 101 10.20 -7.46 -34.46
N ASP A 102 9.10 -8.15 -34.77
CA ASP A 102 8.90 -8.78 -36.09
C ASP A 102 8.86 -7.74 -37.21
N LEU A 103 8.18 -6.61 -36.99
CA LEU A 103 8.01 -5.52 -37.97
C LEU A 103 9.32 -4.79 -38.30
N LEU A 104 10.41 -5.01 -37.56
CA LEU A 104 11.74 -4.47 -37.90
C LEU A 104 12.33 -5.08 -39.19
N ASP A 105 11.78 -6.20 -39.66
CA ASP A 105 12.24 -6.87 -40.87
C ASP A 105 11.44 -6.46 -42.13
N ASP A 106 10.35 -5.71 -41.98
CA ASP A 106 9.53 -5.23 -43.10
C ASP A 106 9.88 -3.77 -43.44
N ALA A 107 10.30 -3.54 -44.71
CA ALA A 107 10.78 -2.23 -45.17
C ALA A 107 9.74 -1.09 -45.01
N GLU A 108 8.42 -1.38 -45.00
CA GLU A 108 7.36 -0.38 -44.87
C GLU A 108 7.16 0.05 -43.41
N THR A 109 7.37 -0.87 -42.45
CA THR A 109 7.04 -0.67 -41.04
C THR A 109 8.27 -0.53 -40.13
N ALA A 110 9.44 -0.95 -40.58
CA ALA A 110 10.67 -1.05 -39.77
C ALA A 110 11.06 0.29 -39.10
N GLU A 111 10.91 1.41 -39.81
CA GLU A 111 11.21 2.74 -39.23
C GLU A 111 10.27 3.09 -38.08
N ALA A 112 8.96 2.86 -38.26
CA ALA A 112 7.97 3.13 -37.23
C ALA A 112 8.10 2.17 -36.04
N ALA A 113 8.46 0.90 -36.27
CA ALA A 113 8.72 -0.07 -35.22
C ALA A 113 10.00 0.28 -34.43
N CYS A 114 11.04 0.75 -35.12
CA CYS A 114 12.27 1.25 -34.51
C CYS A 114 11.99 2.43 -33.56
N GLU A 115 11.25 3.43 -34.04
CA GLU A 115 10.87 4.60 -33.25
C GLU A 115 10.06 4.19 -32.01
N ALA A 116 9.07 3.32 -32.18
CA ALA A 116 8.26 2.80 -31.09
C ALA A 116 9.09 2.10 -30.01
N LEU A 117 9.96 1.15 -30.40
CA LEU A 117 10.79 0.39 -29.47
C LEU A 117 11.89 1.25 -28.83
N SER A 118 12.40 2.26 -29.51
CA SER A 118 13.39 3.19 -28.95
C SER A 118 12.88 3.94 -27.72
N HIS A 119 11.57 4.23 -27.67
CA HIS A 119 10.92 4.97 -26.58
C HIS A 119 10.16 4.09 -25.60
N THR A 120 10.06 2.78 -25.84
CA THR A 120 9.41 1.83 -24.92
C THR A 120 10.40 1.33 -23.87
N ILE A 121 10.08 1.54 -22.59
CA ILE A 121 10.94 1.11 -21.46
C ILE A 121 10.54 -0.25 -20.86
N LEU A 122 9.29 -0.70 -21.04
CA LEU A 122 8.79 -1.99 -20.57
C LEU A 122 9.14 -3.13 -21.55
N ILE A 123 10.41 -3.36 -21.72
CA ILE A 123 10.97 -4.32 -22.70
C ILE A 123 11.25 -5.70 -22.09
N TYR A 124 11.61 -5.73 -20.79
CA TYR A 124 11.89 -6.96 -20.02
C TYR A 124 12.78 -7.98 -20.77
N GLU A 125 12.28 -9.21 -20.94
CA GLU A 125 13.02 -10.30 -21.59
C GLU A 125 13.29 -10.04 -23.09
N ALA A 126 12.50 -9.23 -23.77
CA ALA A 126 12.69 -8.87 -25.17
C ALA A 126 13.98 -8.04 -25.41
N HIS A 127 14.61 -7.50 -24.36
CA HIS A 127 15.90 -6.82 -24.45
C HIS A 127 16.96 -7.70 -25.10
N GLN A 128 17.09 -8.96 -24.68
CA GLN A 128 18.07 -9.90 -25.24
C GLN A 128 17.78 -10.20 -26.72
N GLN A 129 16.51 -10.37 -27.10
CA GLN A 129 16.09 -10.61 -28.48
C GLN A 129 16.50 -9.45 -29.41
N ILE A 130 16.35 -8.20 -28.94
CA ILE A 130 16.74 -7.02 -29.72
C ILE A 130 18.26 -6.89 -29.83
N LEU A 131 19.01 -7.20 -28.78
CA LEU A 131 20.48 -7.23 -28.80
C LEU A 131 20.98 -8.26 -29.82
N GLU A 132 20.43 -9.46 -29.82
CA GLU A 132 20.80 -10.49 -30.79
C GLU A 132 20.46 -10.05 -32.22
N LYS A 133 19.27 -9.48 -32.43
CA LYS A 133 18.80 -8.96 -33.71
C LYS A 133 19.67 -7.79 -34.23
N ALA A 134 20.26 -6.99 -33.36
CA ALA A 134 21.12 -5.85 -33.67
C ALA A 134 22.39 -6.26 -34.41
N SER A 135 22.83 -7.53 -34.33
CA SER A 135 23.99 -8.05 -35.07
C SER A 135 23.80 -8.10 -36.59
N HIS A 136 22.53 -8.11 -37.06
CA HIS A 136 22.21 -8.26 -38.48
C HIS A 136 21.09 -7.36 -38.99
N ASN A 137 20.40 -6.61 -38.10
CA ASN A 137 19.34 -5.68 -38.44
C ASN A 137 19.73 -4.26 -38.01
N SER A 138 19.80 -3.32 -38.96
CA SER A 138 20.25 -1.95 -38.70
C SER A 138 19.27 -1.15 -37.83
N TYR A 139 17.97 -1.45 -37.88
CA TYR A 139 16.95 -0.80 -37.02
C TYR A 139 17.07 -1.30 -35.60
N ALA A 140 17.27 -2.62 -35.39
CA ALA A 140 17.52 -3.16 -34.05
C ALA A 140 18.79 -2.56 -33.44
N LYS A 141 19.85 -2.32 -34.25
CA LYS A 141 21.04 -1.61 -33.78
C LYS A 141 20.73 -0.18 -33.33
N LYS A 142 19.93 0.56 -34.11
CA LYS A 142 19.49 1.92 -33.73
C LYS A 142 18.73 1.94 -32.43
N ILE A 143 17.89 0.94 -32.15
CA ILE A 143 17.17 0.82 -30.87
C ILE A 143 18.15 0.64 -29.72
N VAL A 144 19.12 -0.26 -29.85
CA VAL A 144 20.16 -0.48 -28.83
C VAL A 144 20.98 0.78 -28.59
N ASP A 145 21.36 1.50 -29.65
CA ASP A 145 22.09 2.77 -29.56
C ASP A 145 21.23 3.85 -28.87
N SER A 146 19.92 3.93 -29.16
CA SER A 146 18.96 4.83 -28.52
C SER A 146 18.77 4.54 -27.03
N TRP A 147 18.64 3.27 -26.65
CA TRP A 147 18.56 2.90 -25.23
C TRP A 147 19.86 3.24 -24.48
N ALA A 148 21.02 3.00 -25.09
CA ALA A 148 22.32 3.35 -24.51
C ALA A 148 22.50 4.87 -24.36
N SER A 149 21.88 5.69 -25.24
CA SER A 149 21.89 7.15 -25.19
C SER A 149 20.80 7.75 -24.30
N ALA A 150 19.89 6.91 -23.78
CA ALA A 150 18.73 7.32 -22.99
C ALA A 150 17.76 8.25 -23.74
N ASP A 151 17.52 8.03 -25.06
CA ASP A 151 16.65 8.88 -25.87
C ASP A 151 15.21 8.89 -25.36
N TRP A 152 14.71 7.77 -24.81
CA TRP A 152 13.41 7.65 -24.15
C TRP A 152 13.20 8.70 -23.03
N PHE A 153 14.30 9.19 -22.44
CA PHE A 153 14.32 10.16 -21.35
C PHE A 153 14.70 11.57 -21.86
N THR A 154 15.76 11.70 -22.65
CA THR A 154 16.27 13.00 -23.11
C THR A 154 15.32 13.70 -24.07
N SER A 155 14.47 12.98 -24.79
CA SER A 155 13.42 13.52 -25.65
C SER A 155 12.28 14.18 -24.87
N LYS A 156 12.11 13.87 -23.58
CA LYS A 156 11.09 14.49 -22.72
C LYS A 156 11.55 15.84 -22.19
N LYS A 157 10.58 16.74 -21.95
CA LYS A 157 10.85 18.07 -21.38
C LYS A 157 11.41 17.95 -19.97
N PRO A 158 12.49 18.67 -19.63
CA PRO A 158 13.00 18.72 -18.26
C PRO A 158 12.04 19.46 -17.32
N LEU A 159 12.23 19.28 -16.01
CA LEU A 159 11.55 20.11 -15.02
C LEU A 159 11.83 21.60 -15.32
N PRO A 160 10.79 22.49 -15.43
CA PRO A 160 11.00 23.90 -15.72
C PRO A 160 11.78 24.62 -14.63
N GLU A 161 12.56 25.65 -15.01
CA GLU A 161 13.27 26.51 -14.06
C GLU A 161 12.32 27.33 -13.18
N SER A 162 11.10 27.63 -13.69
CA SER A 162 10.07 28.30 -12.93
C SER A 162 8.67 27.78 -13.29
N ILE A 163 7.80 27.63 -12.29
CA ILE A 163 6.43 27.13 -12.46
C ILE A 163 5.49 28.11 -11.78
N LYS A 164 4.59 28.72 -12.58
CA LYS A 164 3.51 29.56 -12.06
C LYS A 164 2.28 28.73 -11.76
N VAL A 165 1.71 28.90 -10.56
CA VAL A 165 0.52 28.19 -10.12
C VAL A 165 -0.39 29.05 -9.27
N THR A 166 -1.66 28.66 -9.19
CA THR A 166 -2.63 29.19 -8.24
C THR A 166 -2.74 28.23 -7.05
N VAL A 167 -2.72 28.77 -5.85
CA VAL A 167 -2.78 28.02 -4.58
C VAL A 167 -4.21 27.53 -4.33
N PHE A 168 -4.38 26.21 -4.18
CA PHE A 168 -5.55 25.60 -3.56
C PHE A 168 -5.19 25.18 -2.13
N ARG A 169 -5.63 25.95 -1.14
CA ARG A 169 -5.23 25.80 0.26
C ARG A 169 -6.21 24.93 1.05
N VAL A 170 -5.68 23.95 1.79
CA VAL A 170 -6.42 23.18 2.80
C VAL A 170 -5.73 23.32 4.14
N ASP A 171 -6.40 23.92 5.11
CA ASP A 171 -5.85 24.19 6.42
C ASP A 171 -5.82 22.95 7.33
N GLY A 172 -4.81 22.89 8.18
CA GLY A 172 -4.62 21.82 9.16
C GLY A 172 -4.09 20.53 8.56
N GLU A 173 -4.39 19.42 9.19
CA GLU A 173 -4.02 18.09 8.72
C GLU A 173 -5.02 17.58 7.67
N THR A 174 -4.53 17.12 6.54
CA THR A 174 -5.29 16.38 5.54
C THR A 174 -4.79 14.96 5.49
N ASN A 175 -5.61 14.05 5.95
CA ASN A 175 -5.30 12.62 5.90
C ASN A 175 -5.80 11.98 4.59
N THR A 176 -5.43 10.74 4.34
CA THR A 176 -5.84 10.03 3.12
C THR A 176 -7.32 9.66 3.09
N ASP A 177 -8.04 9.69 4.22
CA ASP A 177 -9.51 9.56 4.23
C ASP A 177 -10.20 10.85 3.75
N ASP A 178 -9.59 12.03 3.98
CA ASP A 178 -10.10 13.30 3.44
C ASP A 178 -9.96 13.35 1.90
N LEU A 179 -8.87 12.81 1.36
CA LEU A 179 -8.58 12.81 -0.09
C LEU A 179 -9.22 11.64 -0.84
N SER A 180 -9.46 10.54 -0.17
CA SER A 180 -10.00 9.28 -0.71
C SER A 180 -10.77 8.53 0.37
N PRO A 181 -12.03 8.92 0.64
CA PRO A 181 -12.82 8.36 1.73
C PRO A 181 -12.95 6.84 1.65
N ALA A 182 -12.83 6.16 2.79
CA ALA A 182 -12.98 4.72 2.88
C ALA A 182 -14.38 4.25 2.47
N THR A 183 -15.41 5.06 2.77
CA THR A 183 -16.81 4.81 2.36
C THR A 183 -17.01 4.77 0.85
N GLU A 184 -16.11 5.41 0.09
CA GLU A 184 -16.13 5.48 -1.37
C GLU A 184 -15.08 4.55 -2.02
N ALA A 185 -14.55 3.57 -1.28
CA ALA A 185 -13.52 2.67 -1.77
C ALA A 185 -13.92 1.90 -3.05
N TRP A 186 -15.20 1.65 -3.22
CA TRP A 186 -15.79 0.99 -4.38
C TRP A 186 -15.58 1.76 -5.71
N SER A 187 -15.46 3.08 -5.66
CA SER A 187 -15.30 3.93 -6.86
C SER A 187 -13.83 4.15 -7.26
N ARG A 188 -12.86 3.70 -6.47
CA ARG A 188 -11.42 3.93 -6.71
C ARG A 188 -10.90 3.52 -8.09
N PRO A 189 -11.38 2.43 -8.72
CA PRO A 189 -10.96 2.08 -10.08
C PRO A 189 -11.38 3.10 -11.13
N ASP A 190 -12.49 3.81 -10.90
CA ASP A 190 -12.95 4.93 -11.71
C ASP A 190 -12.42 6.25 -11.11
N ILE A 191 -11.17 6.61 -11.45
CA ILE A 191 -10.47 7.77 -10.89
C ILE A 191 -11.31 9.06 -10.97
N PRO A 192 -11.93 9.42 -12.11
CA PRO A 192 -12.79 10.62 -12.21
C PRO A 192 -13.96 10.60 -11.21
N LEU A 193 -14.63 9.46 -11.09
CA LEU A 193 -15.76 9.30 -10.16
C LEU A 193 -15.30 9.41 -8.72
N HIS A 194 -14.20 8.73 -8.38
CA HIS A 194 -13.67 8.74 -7.03
C HIS A 194 -13.18 10.14 -6.59
N ALA A 195 -12.58 10.89 -7.51
CA ALA A 195 -12.09 12.24 -7.24
C ALA A 195 -13.21 13.24 -6.86
N LYS A 196 -14.48 12.96 -7.20
CA LYS A 196 -15.63 13.75 -6.74
C LYS A 196 -15.84 13.71 -5.23
N ALA A 197 -15.30 12.68 -4.55
CA ALA A 197 -15.40 12.55 -3.09
C ALA A 197 -14.28 13.28 -2.33
N MET A 198 -13.30 13.87 -3.04
CA MET A 198 -12.15 14.54 -2.43
C MET A 198 -12.58 15.74 -1.58
N LEU A 199 -12.18 15.75 -0.31
CA LEU A 199 -12.34 16.85 0.66
C LEU A 199 -13.79 17.23 1.03
N ILE A 200 -14.81 16.49 0.60
CA ILE A 200 -16.24 16.81 0.84
C ILE A 200 -16.54 16.92 2.34
N LYS A 201 -15.91 16.08 3.17
CA LYS A 201 -16.09 16.11 4.63
C LYS A 201 -15.10 17.05 5.34
N LYS A 202 -14.14 17.64 4.62
CA LYS A 202 -13.05 18.45 5.17
C LYS A 202 -13.29 19.95 5.03
N MET A 203 -13.91 20.38 3.92
CA MET A 203 -14.16 21.79 3.64
C MET A 203 -15.43 21.97 2.81
N ASP A 204 -16.01 23.16 2.90
CA ASP A 204 -17.22 23.51 2.13
C ASP A 204 -16.89 23.68 0.64
N ASN A 205 -17.68 23.04 -0.22
CA ASN A 205 -17.66 23.16 -1.66
C ASN A 205 -16.27 23.07 -2.31
N PRO A 206 -15.46 22.00 -1.99
CA PRO A 206 -14.08 21.91 -2.48
C PRO A 206 -13.99 21.90 -4.01
N LEU A 207 -14.89 21.18 -4.68
CA LEU A 207 -14.85 21.04 -6.14
C LEU A 207 -15.24 22.34 -6.85
N GLU A 208 -16.23 23.07 -6.35
CA GLU A 208 -16.60 24.38 -6.87
C GLU A 208 -15.43 25.37 -6.78
N LYS A 209 -14.72 25.39 -5.64
CA LYS A 209 -13.52 26.21 -5.45
C LYS A 209 -12.38 25.83 -6.40
N ILE A 210 -12.21 24.54 -6.68
CA ILE A 210 -11.22 24.07 -7.67
C ILE A 210 -11.57 24.62 -9.05
N GLU A 211 -12.82 24.52 -9.49
CA GLU A 211 -13.24 25.02 -10.80
C GLU A 211 -13.13 26.55 -10.90
N GLU A 212 -13.56 27.30 -9.87
CA GLU A 212 -13.38 28.75 -9.79
C GLU A 212 -11.90 29.17 -9.92
N LEU A 213 -10.98 28.41 -9.31
CA LEU A 213 -9.54 28.70 -9.39
C LEU A 213 -8.96 28.35 -10.78
N LYS A 214 -9.45 27.30 -11.43
CA LYS A 214 -9.04 26.94 -12.80
C LYS A 214 -9.41 28.02 -13.81
N GLU A 215 -10.52 28.76 -13.60
CA GLU A 215 -10.91 29.88 -14.45
C GLU A 215 -9.86 31.00 -14.51
N LYS A 216 -8.93 31.08 -13.54
CA LYS A 216 -7.78 32.00 -13.57
C LYS A 216 -6.76 31.66 -14.66
N GLY A 217 -6.81 30.46 -15.23
CA GLY A 217 -5.98 30.03 -16.36
C GLY A 217 -4.55 29.58 -15.97
N LEU A 218 -4.24 29.41 -14.69
CA LEU A 218 -2.97 28.82 -14.21
C LEU A 218 -3.23 27.42 -13.65
N PRO A 219 -2.24 26.52 -13.74
CA PRO A 219 -2.29 25.24 -13.03
C PRO A 219 -2.50 25.43 -11.52
N LEU A 220 -3.14 24.48 -10.86
CA LEU A 220 -3.34 24.53 -9.42
C LEU A 220 -2.21 23.79 -8.69
N ALA A 221 -1.81 24.32 -7.53
CA ALA A 221 -0.99 23.59 -6.56
C ALA A 221 -1.84 23.25 -5.32
N TYR A 222 -1.84 21.98 -4.91
CA TYR A 222 -2.38 21.58 -3.62
C TYR A 222 -1.47 22.07 -2.50
N VAL A 223 -2.01 22.76 -1.50
CA VAL A 223 -1.22 23.33 -0.38
C VAL A 223 -1.86 22.98 0.95
N GLY A 224 -1.11 22.32 1.85
CA GLY A 224 -1.60 21.93 3.17
C GLY A 224 -0.54 22.00 4.26
N ASP A 225 -0.98 22.12 5.54
CA ASP A 225 -0.04 22.15 6.67
C ASP A 225 0.61 20.80 6.92
N VAL A 226 -0.23 19.75 7.02
CA VAL A 226 0.20 18.34 7.11
C VAL A 226 -0.61 17.54 6.10
N VAL A 227 0.05 16.89 5.16
CA VAL A 227 -0.61 16.26 4.00
C VAL A 227 -0.36 14.76 3.95
N GLY A 228 -1.42 13.98 3.74
CA GLY A 228 -1.36 12.57 3.35
C GLY A 228 -1.08 11.59 4.48
N THR A 229 -1.38 11.95 5.74
CA THR A 229 -1.29 11.02 6.87
C THR A 229 -2.30 9.87 6.76
N GLY A 230 -2.06 8.80 7.49
CA GLY A 230 -2.95 7.63 7.53
C GLY A 230 -2.58 6.53 6.54
N SER A 231 -3.52 6.07 5.74
CA SER A 231 -3.37 4.88 4.88
C SER A 231 -2.54 5.12 3.62
N SER A 232 -1.84 4.09 3.13
CA SER A 232 -1.06 4.12 1.88
C SER A 232 -1.96 4.02 0.64
N ARG A 233 -2.77 5.05 0.37
CA ARG A 233 -3.75 5.02 -0.74
C ARG A 233 -3.27 5.80 -1.95
N LYS A 234 -2.94 5.11 -3.04
CA LYS A 234 -2.69 5.78 -4.33
C LYS A 234 -3.93 6.56 -4.81
N SER A 235 -5.14 6.11 -4.50
CA SER A 235 -6.37 6.83 -4.80
C SER A 235 -6.42 8.25 -4.22
N ALA A 236 -5.72 8.51 -3.11
CA ALA A 236 -5.64 9.85 -2.53
C ALA A 236 -4.87 10.80 -3.44
N ILE A 237 -3.69 10.40 -3.94
CA ILE A 237 -2.96 11.22 -4.90
C ILE A 237 -3.66 11.25 -6.27
N ASN A 238 -4.26 10.15 -6.73
CA ASN A 238 -5.01 10.13 -7.97
C ASN A 238 -6.16 11.15 -7.96
N SER A 239 -6.87 11.32 -6.82
CA SER A 239 -7.89 12.35 -6.67
C SER A 239 -7.31 13.77 -6.80
N VAL A 240 -6.17 14.04 -6.18
CA VAL A 240 -5.48 15.34 -6.31
C VAL A 240 -5.06 15.56 -7.77
N LEU A 241 -4.43 14.58 -8.41
CA LEU A 241 -3.94 14.70 -9.79
C LEU A 241 -5.07 14.77 -10.80
N TRP A 242 -6.23 14.16 -10.54
CA TRP A 242 -7.39 14.32 -11.41
C TRP A 242 -7.80 15.79 -11.53
N HIS A 243 -7.73 16.54 -10.44
CA HIS A 243 -8.10 17.95 -10.42
C HIS A 243 -6.96 18.90 -10.78
N MET A 244 -5.70 18.53 -10.54
CA MET A 244 -4.55 19.44 -10.58
C MET A 244 -3.39 18.94 -11.45
N GLY A 245 -3.47 17.74 -12.02
CA GLY A 245 -2.50 17.18 -12.96
C GLY A 245 -2.93 17.35 -14.40
N GLU A 246 -2.17 16.73 -15.31
CA GLU A 246 -2.39 16.73 -16.76
C GLU A 246 -2.74 15.33 -17.25
N SER A 247 -3.56 15.23 -18.31
CA SER A 247 -3.91 13.96 -18.93
C SER A 247 -2.68 13.28 -19.54
N ILE A 248 -2.61 11.97 -19.44
CA ILE A 248 -1.53 11.17 -20.04
C ILE A 248 -2.01 10.73 -21.44
N ASP A 249 -1.18 10.99 -22.45
CA ASP A 249 -1.50 10.60 -23.82
C ASP A 249 -1.76 9.09 -23.94
N TYR A 250 -2.83 8.72 -24.63
CA TYR A 250 -3.25 7.32 -24.86
C TYR A 250 -3.66 6.51 -23.62
N ILE A 251 -3.70 7.12 -22.45
CA ILE A 251 -4.16 6.48 -21.20
C ILE A 251 -5.47 7.13 -20.77
N PRO A 252 -6.62 6.45 -20.90
CA PRO A 252 -7.92 7.03 -20.56
C PRO A 252 -8.07 7.19 -19.04
N ASN A 253 -8.69 8.33 -18.64
CA ASN A 253 -9.17 8.59 -17.29
C ASN A 253 -8.09 8.58 -16.18
N LYS A 254 -6.85 8.90 -16.52
CA LYS A 254 -5.73 9.02 -15.57
C LYS A 254 -4.92 10.27 -15.88
N ASN A 255 -4.60 11.02 -14.83
CA ASN A 255 -3.75 12.21 -14.90
C ASN A 255 -2.44 11.97 -14.14
N SER A 256 -1.41 12.70 -14.52
CA SER A 256 -0.07 12.68 -13.94
C SER A 256 0.43 14.12 -13.73
N GLY A 257 1.58 14.30 -13.11
CA GLY A 257 2.14 15.62 -12.80
C GLY A 257 1.47 16.28 -11.60
N GLY A 258 1.31 17.62 -11.66
CA GLY A 258 0.74 18.36 -10.54
C GLY A 258 1.74 18.67 -9.41
N ILE A 259 1.38 19.61 -8.55
CA ILE A 259 2.24 20.12 -7.48
C ILE A 259 1.54 19.98 -6.14
N VAL A 260 2.28 19.45 -5.16
CA VAL A 260 1.83 19.31 -3.77
C VAL A 260 2.82 20.03 -2.86
N LEU A 261 2.40 21.12 -2.22
CA LEU A 261 3.18 21.84 -1.22
C LEU A 261 2.68 21.49 0.17
N GLY A 262 3.56 21.02 1.05
CA GLY A 262 3.19 20.67 2.42
C GLY A 262 4.14 21.25 3.45
N GLY A 263 3.59 21.76 4.56
CA GLY A 263 4.42 22.02 5.75
C GLY A 263 5.10 20.76 6.23
N LYS A 264 4.34 19.65 6.21
CA LYS A 264 4.80 18.27 6.30
C LYS A 264 4.02 17.41 5.29
N ILE A 265 4.69 16.48 4.65
CA ILE A 265 4.06 15.47 3.79
C ILE A 265 4.41 14.10 4.36
N ALA A 266 3.38 13.28 4.63
CA ALA A 266 3.60 11.94 5.16
C ALA A 266 4.44 11.11 4.17
N PRO A 267 5.45 10.35 4.63
CA PRO A 267 6.43 9.71 3.74
C PRO A 267 5.80 8.79 2.68
N ILE A 268 4.82 7.96 3.07
CA ILE A 268 4.13 7.06 2.13
C ILE A 268 3.36 7.86 1.06
N PHE A 269 2.74 8.97 1.44
CA PHE A 269 2.03 9.84 0.50
C PHE A 269 3.01 10.58 -0.42
N PHE A 270 4.14 11.04 0.12
CA PHE A 270 5.23 11.66 -0.63
C PHE A 270 5.72 10.70 -1.73
N ASN A 271 6.11 9.48 -1.35
CA ASN A 271 6.57 8.46 -2.29
C ASN A 271 5.50 8.12 -3.34
N THR A 272 4.23 8.04 -2.94
CA THR A 272 3.13 7.76 -3.88
C THR A 272 2.91 8.91 -4.86
N ALA A 273 3.19 10.16 -4.45
CA ALA A 273 3.15 11.32 -5.33
C ALA A 273 4.30 11.30 -6.36
N GLU A 274 5.52 10.98 -5.93
CA GLU A 274 6.67 10.74 -6.82
C GLU A 274 6.39 9.65 -7.86
N ASP A 275 5.85 8.50 -7.41
CA ASP A 275 5.49 7.37 -8.29
C ASP A 275 4.43 7.76 -9.34
N SER A 276 3.62 8.76 -9.05
CA SER A 276 2.55 9.27 -9.92
C SER A 276 2.98 10.47 -10.79
N GLY A 277 4.26 10.83 -10.74
CA GLY A 277 4.83 11.94 -11.52
C GLY A 277 4.52 13.33 -10.99
N ALA A 278 3.97 13.45 -9.79
CA ALA A 278 3.77 14.74 -9.12
C ALA A 278 5.11 15.32 -8.60
N LEU A 279 5.08 16.62 -8.31
CA LEU A 279 6.17 17.35 -7.65
C LEU A 279 5.78 17.66 -6.19
N PRO A 280 6.05 16.77 -5.22
CA PRO A 280 5.85 17.06 -3.82
C PRO A 280 7.01 17.88 -3.26
N ILE A 281 6.69 18.98 -2.54
CA ILE A 281 7.68 19.87 -1.93
C ILE A 281 7.30 20.14 -0.47
N GLN A 282 8.20 19.86 0.46
CA GLN A 282 8.03 20.25 1.85
C GLN A 282 8.64 21.65 2.07
N CYS A 283 7.81 22.60 2.52
CA CYS A 283 8.22 23.98 2.74
C CYS A 283 7.29 24.66 3.76
N ASP A 284 7.69 25.83 4.27
CA ASP A 284 6.78 26.66 5.08
C ASP A 284 5.63 27.18 4.22
N VAL A 285 4.42 26.70 4.47
CA VAL A 285 3.19 27.07 3.75
C VAL A 285 2.34 28.11 4.49
N SER A 286 2.78 28.59 5.66
CA SER A 286 2.00 29.47 6.55
C SER A 286 1.58 30.80 5.92
N LYS A 287 2.32 31.28 4.92
CA LYS A 287 2.04 32.51 4.20
C LYS A 287 1.20 32.35 2.93
N LEU A 288 0.95 31.11 2.51
CA LEU A 288 0.22 30.79 1.28
C LEU A 288 -1.29 30.71 1.56
N LYS A 289 -2.08 31.49 0.82
CA LYS A 289 -3.54 31.55 0.98
C LYS A 289 -4.27 31.03 -0.23
N MET A 290 -5.50 30.60 -0.05
CA MET A 290 -6.40 30.20 -1.13
C MET A 290 -6.46 31.27 -2.23
N GLY A 291 -6.16 30.88 -3.46
CA GLY A 291 -6.24 31.73 -4.66
C GLY A 291 -5.02 32.62 -4.89
N ASP A 292 -3.97 32.55 -4.05
CA ASP A 292 -2.71 33.25 -4.30
C ASP A 292 -2.06 32.72 -5.58
N GLU A 293 -1.49 33.64 -6.37
CA GLU A 293 -0.64 33.30 -7.50
C GLU A 293 0.82 33.32 -7.05
N ILE A 294 1.50 32.20 -7.22
CA ILE A 294 2.90 32.02 -6.81
C ILE A 294 3.75 31.51 -7.97
N THR A 295 5.05 31.75 -7.89
CA THR A 295 6.04 31.16 -8.79
C THR A 295 7.03 30.33 -7.98
N ILE A 296 7.12 29.06 -8.31
CA ILE A 296 8.05 28.09 -7.71
C ILE A 296 9.29 28.04 -8.59
N TYR A 297 10.47 28.13 -8.01
CA TYR A 297 11.77 27.98 -8.65
C TYR A 297 12.45 26.72 -8.10
N PRO A 298 12.21 25.56 -8.72
CA PRO A 298 12.62 24.25 -8.16
C PRO A 298 14.11 24.16 -7.90
N TYR A 299 14.94 24.63 -8.81
CA TYR A 299 16.40 24.55 -8.71
C TYR A 299 17.01 25.60 -7.76
N GLU A 300 16.32 26.74 -7.55
CA GLU A 300 16.74 27.76 -6.59
C GLU A 300 16.25 27.46 -5.17
N GLY A 301 15.27 26.54 -5.02
CA GLY A 301 14.62 26.21 -3.75
C GLY A 301 13.82 27.37 -3.15
N VAL A 302 13.18 28.22 -3.97
CA VAL A 302 12.41 29.38 -3.50
C VAL A 302 11.02 29.44 -4.12
N ILE A 303 10.07 29.96 -3.36
CA ILE A 303 8.72 30.31 -3.81
C ILE A 303 8.54 31.80 -3.66
N LYS A 304 8.11 32.48 -4.72
CA LYS A 304 7.85 33.93 -4.75
C LYS A 304 6.36 34.18 -4.99
N ASP A 305 5.84 35.23 -4.36
CA ASP A 305 4.49 35.74 -4.65
C ASP A 305 4.45 36.53 -5.97
N SER A 306 3.24 37.00 -6.35
CA SER A 306 3.02 37.79 -7.57
C SER A 306 3.81 39.11 -7.60
N SER A 307 4.28 39.62 -6.47
CA SER A 307 5.14 40.83 -6.36
C SER A 307 6.64 40.51 -6.44
N GLY A 308 7.01 39.21 -6.49
CA GLY A 308 8.39 38.74 -6.54
C GLY A 308 9.07 38.61 -5.18
N VAL A 309 8.32 38.76 -4.08
CA VAL A 309 8.81 38.54 -2.72
C VAL A 309 8.91 37.06 -2.40
N ILE A 310 10.02 36.62 -1.81
CA ILE A 310 10.18 35.23 -1.33
C ILE A 310 9.24 34.99 -0.15
N VAL A 311 8.29 34.09 -0.32
CA VAL A 311 7.31 33.70 0.71
C VAL A 311 7.68 32.38 1.39
N SER A 312 8.47 31.52 0.73
CA SER A 312 8.98 30.27 1.28
C SER A 312 10.28 29.83 0.63
N THR A 313 11.04 28.99 1.33
CA THR A 313 12.25 28.33 0.82
C THR A 313 12.15 26.83 1.08
N PHE A 314 12.84 26.01 0.28
CA PHE A 314 12.85 24.57 0.41
C PHE A 314 14.13 23.96 -0.18
N ASP A 315 14.45 22.75 0.23
CA ASP A 315 15.43 21.91 -0.44
C ASP A 315 14.68 20.90 -1.30
N LEU A 316 14.96 20.86 -2.61
CA LEU A 316 14.34 19.88 -3.51
C LEU A 316 14.94 18.49 -3.23
N ALA A 317 14.14 17.61 -2.68
CA ALA A 317 14.53 16.26 -2.30
C ALA A 317 13.49 15.24 -2.76
N PRO A 318 13.92 14.04 -3.18
CA PRO A 318 15.31 13.57 -3.36
C PRO A 318 16.06 14.31 -4.49
N SER A 319 17.38 14.15 -4.55
CA SER A 319 18.21 14.76 -5.61
C SER A 319 17.81 14.34 -7.02
N THR A 320 17.12 13.21 -7.16
CA THR A 320 16.59 12.64 -8.40
C THR A 320 15.25 13.24 -8.85
N MET A 321 14.60 14.06 -8.00
CA MET A 321 13.27 14.63 -8.27
C MET A 321 13.13 15.30 -9.65
N PRO A 322 14.08 16.07 -10.17
CA PRO A 322 13.97 16.63 -11.52
C PRO A 322 13.84 15.57 -12.61
N ASP A 323 14.57 14.46 -12.46
CA ASP A 323 14.55 13.35 -13.40
C ASP A 323 13.26 12.52 -13.26
N GLU A 324 12.74 12.37 -12.04
CA GLU A 324 11.48 11.67 -11.77
C GLU A 324 10.32 12.39 -12.46
N VAL A 325 10.22 13.70 -12.29
CA VAL A 325 9.21 14.52 -12.98
C VAL A 325 9.38 14.42 -14.50
N ARG A 326 10.61 14.52 -15.00
CA ARG A 326 10.91 14.38 -16.44
C ARG A 326 10.51 13.01 -16.99
N ALA A 327 10.79 11.95 -16.25
CA ALA A 327 10.46 10.58 -16.66
C ALA A 327 8.94 10.31 -16.68
N GLY A 328 8.15 11.08 -15.92
CA GLY A 328 6.74 10.89 -15.66
C GLY A 328 6.44 10.12 -14.38
N GLY A 329 7.42 10.04 -13.48
CA GLY A 329 7.37 9.42 -12.17
C GLY A 329 8.64 8.64 -11.83
N ARG A 330 8.79 8.31 -10.55
CA ARG A 330 9.93 7.55 -10.05
C ARG A 330 9.99 6.13 -10.66
N ILE A 331 8.86 5.44 -10.80
CA ILE A 331 8.80 4.09 -11.38
C ILE A 331 9.30 4.06 -12.83
N PRO A 332 8.78 4.90 -13.76
CA PRO A 332 9.33 5.00 -15.11
C PRO A 332 10.81 5.36 -15.16
N LEU A 333 11.29 6.24 -14.27
CA LEU A 333 12.71 6.58 -14.19
C LEU A 333 13.57 5.35 -13.85
N ILE A 334 13.18 4.59 -12.83
CA ILE A 334 13.94 3.42 -12.39
C ILE A 334 14.00 2.35 -13.49
N ILE A 335 12.86 2.03 -14.10
CA ILE A 335 12.78 1.03 -15.18
C ILE A 335 13.63 1.47 -16.38
N GLY A 336 13.44 2.70 -16.86
CA GLY A 336 14.15 3.20 -18.03
C GLY A 336 15.64 3.39 -17.77
N ARG A 337 16.05 3.91 -16.60
CA ARG A 337 17.46 3.99 -16.20
C ARG A 337 18.07 2.60 -16.14
N GLY A 338 17.38 1.61 -15.58
CA GLY A 338 17.82 0.22 -15.57
C GLY A 338 18.00 -0.36 -16.97
N LEU A 339 17.07 -0.07 -17.91
CA LEU A 339 17.20 -0.45 -19.31
C LEU A 339 18.46 0.16 -19.95
N THR A 340 18.70 1.47 -19.76
CA THR A 340 19.86 2.18 -20.28
C THR A 340 21.15 1.61 -19.70
N ASP A 341 21.26 1.46 -18.37
CA ASP A 341 22.46 0.97 -17.71
C ASP A 341 22.77 -0.47 -18.11
N LYS A 342 21.76 -1.34 -18.21
CA LYS A 342 21.89 -2.72 -18.70
C LYS A 342 22.40 -2.76 -20.14
N THR A 343 21.83 -1.94 -21.02
CA THR A 343 22.24 -1.86 -22.43
C THR A 343 23.68 -1.37 -22.56
N ARG A 344 24.08 -0.35 -21.79
CA ARG A 344 25.46 0.15 -21.77
C ARG A 344 26.45 -0.89 -21.27
N ALA A 345 26.10 -1.65 -20.23
CA ALA A 345 26.94 -2.73 -19.70
C ALA A 345 27.19 -3.82 -20.76
N GLU A 346 26.13 -4.25 -21.49
CA GLU A 346 26.27 -5.22 -22.59
C GLU A 346 27.13 -4.70 -23.75
N LEU A 347 27.18 -3.39 -23.98
CA LEU A 347 28.03 -2.73 -24.95
C LEU A 347 29.46 -2.44 -24.44
N GLY A 348 29.77 -2.75 -23.16
CA GLY A 348 31.04 -2.42 -22.54
C GLY A 348 31.25 -0.92 -22.28
N LEU A 349 30.17 -0.14 -22.18
CA LEU A 349 30.20 1.30 -21.93
C LEU A 349 30.07 1.60 -20.42
N GLU A 350 30.66 2.71 -20.00
CA GLU A 350 30.49 3.23 -18.64
C GLU A 350 29.00 3.57 -18.34
N VAL A 351 28.67 3.61 -17.06
CA VAL A 351 27.33 4.02 -16.60
C VAL A 351 27.00 5.42 -17.14
N SER A 352 25.73 5.63 -17.52
CA SER A 352 25.29 6.91 -18.10
C SER A 352 25.34 8.06 -17.09
N ASP A 353 25.86 9.20 -17.53
CA ASP A 353 25.89 10.50 -16.79
C ASP A 353 24.66 11.39 -17.09
N VAL A 354 23.75 10.92 -17.93
CA VAL A 354 22.51 11.64 -18.28
C VAL A 354 21.57 11.77 -17.09
N PHE A 355 21.58 10.77 -16.19
CA PHE A 355 20.67 10.72 -15.04
C PHE A 355 21.30 11.29 -13.77
N LEU A 356 20.51 12.07 -13.04
CA LEU A 356 20.80 12.35 -11.65
C LEU A 356 20.73 11.03 -10.87
N ARG A 357 21.73 10.80 -10.03
CA ARG A 357 21.80 9.60 -9.21
C ARG A 357 21.72 9.96 -7.75
N PRO A 358 21.12 9.09 -6.92
CA PRO A 358 21.17 9.27 -5.47
C PRO A 358 22.62 9.44 -5.00
N VAL A 359 22.82 10.37 -4.06
CA VAL A 359 24.13 10.60 -3.47
C VAL A 359 24.26 9.74 -2.23
N ASP A 360 25.23 8.84 -2.21
CA ASP A 360 25.50 8.05 -1.03
C ASP A 360 25.90 8.93 0.16
N PRO A 361 25.38 8.66 1.37
CA PRO A 361 25.80 9.37 2.57
C PRO A 361 27.27 9.10 2.89
N LYS A 362 27.87 9.95 3.74
CA LYS A 362 29.25 9.76 4.18
C LYS A 362 29.41 8.37 4.80
N ASN A 363 30.45 7.66 4.39
CA ASN A 363 30.81 6.37 4.97
C ASN A 363 31.05 6.50 6.48
N SER A 364 30.44 5.61 7.26
CA SER A 364 30.63 5.48 8.71
C SER A 364 31.32 4.15 9.01
N SER A 365 32.25 4.16 9.95
CA SER A 365 32.88 2.95 10.47
C SER A 365 32.06 2.24 11.54
N LEU A 366 30.96 2.84 12.00
CA LEU A 366 30.07 2.25 13.01
C LEU A 366 29.38 1.00 12.47
N GLY A 367 28.92 0.16 13.38
CA GLY A 367 28.12 -1.02 13.05
C GLY A 367 26.76 -0.69 12.43
N PHE A 368 26.00 -1.71 12.09
CA PHE A 368 24.67 -1.58 11.47
C PHE A 368 23.57 -1.94 12.46
N THR A 369 22.46 -1.25 12.42
CA THR A 369 21.26 -1.63 13.16
C THR A 369 20.63 -2.91 12.58
N LEU A 370 19.67 -3.49 13.29
CA LEU A 370 18.98 -4.70 12.81
C LEU A 370 18.27 -4.43 11.47
N ALA A 371 17.52 -3.34 11.35
CA ALA A 371 16.84 -2.98 10.11
C ALA A 371 17.80 -2.78 8.93
N GLN A 372 18.94 -2.11 9.17
CA GLN A 372 19.98 -1.92 8.15
C GLN A 372 20.56 -3.25 7.67
N LYS A 373 20.72 -4.24 8.55
CA LYS A 373 21.19 -5.59 8.19
C LYS A 373 20.13 -6.40 7.44
N ILE A 374 18.86 -6.33 7.85
CA ILE A 374 17.75 -7.01 7.16
C ILE A 374 17.65 -6.50 5.70
N VAL A 375 17.63 -5.18 5.52
CA VAL A 375 17.60 -4.57 4.18
C VAL A 375 18.88 -4.89 3.40
N GLY A 376 20.04 -4.84 4.06
CA GLY A 376 21.34 -5.24 3.46
C GLY A 376 21.33 -6.68 2.94
N LYS A 377 20.85 -7.63 3.73
CA LYS A 377 20.67 -9.04 3.33
C LYS A 377 19.80 -9.17 2.07
N ALA A 378 18.69 -8.42 2.01
CA ALA A 378 17.80 -8.40 0.84
C ALA A 378 18.43 -7.75 -0.41
N CYS A 379 19.46 -6.92 -0.21
CA CYS A 379 20.27 -6.32 -1.29
C CYS A 379 21.57 -7.12 -1.59
N GLY A 380 21.81 -8.24 -0.91
CA GLY A 380 23.01 -9.05 -1.09
C GLY A 380 24.29 -8.44 -0.47
N VAL A 381 24.15 -7.51 0.49
CA VAL A 381 25.25 -6.84 1.21
C VAL A 381 25.09 -6.96 2.72
N LYS A 382 26.15 -6.63 3.48
CA LYS A 382 26.15 -6.76 4.94
C LYS A 382 25.13 -5.85 5.66
N GLY A 383 24.94 -4.65 5.14
CA GLY A 383 24.03 -3.64 5.68
C GLY A 383 23.96 -2.41 4.79
N ILE A 384 22.89 -1.63 4.91
CA ILE A 384 22.65 -0.39 4.14
C ILE A 384 22.58 0.78 5.11
N ARG A 385 23.33 1.85 4.84
CA ARG A 385 23.32 3.08 5.67
C ARG A 385 22.09 3.92 5.40
N PRO A 386 21.58 4.66 6.42
CA PRO A 386 20.51 5.63 6.21
C PRO A 386 20.84 6.65 5.11
N GLY A 387 19.86 6.95 4.26
CA GLY A 387 20.02 7.85 3.11
C GLY A 387 20.66 7.20 1.86
N THR A 388 21.07 5.94 1.93
CA THR A 388 21.55 5.20 0.75
C THR A 388 20.36 4.64 -0.03
N TYR A 389 20.30 4.93 -1.32
CA TYR A 389 19.37 4.29 -2.24
C TYR A 389 19.67 2.80 -2.38
N CYS A 390 18.64 1.97 -2.31
CA CYS A 390 18.77 0.53 -2.48
C CYS A 390 17.49 -0.09 -3.05
N GLU A 391 17.60 -1.30 -3.55
CA GLU A 391 16.49 -2.08 -4.12
C GLU A 391 16.45 -3.47 -3.46
N PRO A 392 15.96 -3.58 -2.21
CA PRO A 392 15.85 -4.85 -1.53
C PRO A 392 14.86 -5.78 -2.24
N ARG A 393 15.23 -7.06 -2.32
CA ARG A 393 14.38 -8.13 -2.87
C ARG A 393 13.14 -8.33 -2.01
N MET A 394 11.99 -8.44 -2.68
CA MET A 394 10.70 -8.69 -2.04
C MET A 394 10.46 -10.18 -1.80
N SER A 395 10.46 -10.58 -0.55
CA SER A 395 10.07 -11.93 -0.15
C SER A 395 8.54 -12.09 -0.10
N THR A 396 7.82 -11.06 0.33
CA THR A 396 6.37 -11.13 0.55
C THR A 396 5.71 -9.81 0.17
N VAL A 397 4.67 -9.89 -0.66
CA VAL A 397 3.90 -8.72 -1.13
C VAL A 397 2.42 -8.94 -0.83
N GLY A 398 1.79 -7.97 -0.17
CA GLY A 398 0.36 -8.00 0.20
C GLY A 398 -0.48 -7.04 -0.65
N SER A 399 -1.59 -7.55 -1.20
CA SER A 399 -2.64 -6.76 -1.85
C SER A 399 -3.98 -7.05 -1.21
N GLN A 400 -4.80 -6.03 -0.98
CA GLN A 400 -6.12 -6.18 -0.37
C GLN A 400 -7.21 -5.56 -1.28
N ASP A 401 -8.45 -5.97 -1.08
CA ASP A 401 -9.57 -5.68 -1.98
C ASP A 401 -9.82 -4.19 -2.26
N THR A 402 -9.71 -3.30 -1.28
CA THR A 402 -9.96 -1.86 -1.50
C THR A 402 -8.86 -1.14 -2.29
N THR A 403 -7.73 -1.81 -2.54
CA THR A 403 -6.64 -1.34 -3.41
C THR A 403 -6.32 -2.36 -4.53
N GLY A 404 -6.87 -3.56 -4.47
CA GLY A 404 -6.55 -4.66 -5.37
C GLY A 404 -6.91 -4.39 -6.83
N ALA A 405 -8.03 -3.73 -7.09
CA ALA A 405 -8.40 -3.32 -8.44
C ALA A 405 -7.36 -2.33 -9.01
N MET A 406 -6.92 -1.35 -8.21
CA MET A 406 -5.88 -0.41 -8.62
C MET A 406 -4.52 -1.09 -8.80
N THR A 407 -4.16 -2.02 -7.91
CA THR A 407 -2.93 -2.83 -8.05
C THR A 407 -2.98 -3.66 -9.33
N ARG A 408 -4.13 -4.25 -9.67
CA ARG A 408 -4.36 -4.96 -10.94
C ARG A 408 -4.12 -4.04 -12.14
N ASP A 409 -4.68 -2.84 -12.13
CA ASP A 409 -4.56 -1.89 -13.23
C ASP A 409 -3.11 -1.41 -13.38
N GLU A 410 -2.40 -1.15 -12.28
CA GLU A 410 -0.96 -0.84 -12.30
C GLU A 410 -0.12 -2.03 -12.81
N LEU A 411 -0.45 -3.26 -12.44
CA LEU A 411 0.20 -4.47 -12.98
C LEU A 411 -0.02 -4.63 -14.49
N LYS A 412 -1.22 -4.29 -14.98
CA LYS A 412 -1.52 -4.27 -16.41
C LYS A 412 -0.70 -3.20 -17.13
N GLU A 413 -0.62 -1.99 -16.57
CA GLU A 413 0.20 -0.89 -17.12
C GLU A 413 1.69 -1.21 -17.10
N LEU A 414 2.18 -1.93 -16.08
CA LEU A 414 3.56 -2.43 -16.00
C LEU A 414 3.81 -3.66 -16.91
N ALA A 415 2.86 -4.05 -17.73
CA ALA A 415 2.95 -5.23 -18.61
C ALA A 415 3.31 -6.53 -17.86
N CYS A 416 2.87 -6.70 -16.63
CA CYS A 416 3.17 -7.85 -15.78
C CYS A 416 2.39 -9.10 -16.21
N LEU A 417 3.09 -10.13 -16.67
CA LEU A 417 2.55 -11.45 -17.02
C LEU A 417 2.88 -12.54 -15.98
N GLY A 418 3.75 -12.25 -15.01
CA GLY A 418 4.14 -13.15 -13.93
C GLY A 418 4.80 -12.39 -12.78
N PHE A 419 4.64 -12.86 -11.56
CA PHE A 419 5.27 -12.24 -10.38
C PHE A 419 6.72 -12.68 -10.22
N SER A 420 7.59 -11.71 -9.89
CA SER A 420 9.00 -11.94 -9.55
C SER A 420 9.25 -11.96 -8.03
N ALA A 421 8.34 -11.40 -7.23
CA ALA A 421 8.39 -11.56 -5.77
C ALA A 421 8.12 -13.03 -5.37
N ASP A 422 8.73 -13.50 -4.28
CA ASP A 422 8.64 -14.92 -3.88
C ASP A 422 7.22 -15.35 -3.46
N LEU A 423 6.43 -14.43 -2.92
CA LEU A 423 5.02 -14.63 -2.57
C LEU A 423 4.23 -13.34 -2.73
N VAL A 424 3.20 -13.36 -3.54
CA VAL A 424 2.21 -12.28 -3.67
C VAL A 424 0.86 -12.79 -3.22
N MET A 425 0.24 -12.10 -2.24
CA MET A 425 -1.06 -12.50 -1.67
C MET A 425 -2.11 -11.43 -1.88
N GLN A 426 -3.30 -11.85 -2.33
CA GLN A 426 -4.52 -11.03 -2.41
C GLN A 426 -5.52 -11.45 -1.34
N SER A 427 -6.16 -10.48 -0.69
CA SER A 427 -7.25 -10.74 0.25
C SER A 427 -8.49 -9.90 -0.02
N PHE A 428 -9.60 -10.26 0.67
CA PHE A 428 -10.91 -9.60 0.57
C PHE A 428 -11.44 -9.18 1.95
N CYS A 429 -10.54 -8.79 2.84
CA CYS A 429 -10.87 -8.52 4.25
C CYS A 429 -11.68 -7.25 4.50
N HIS A 430 -11.69 -6.28 3.59
CA HIS A 430 -12.41 -5.01 3.77
C HIS A 430 -13.84 -5.04 3.22
N THR A 431 -14.14 -5.98 2.32
CA THR A 431 -15.42 -6.08 1.62
C THR A 431 -16.16 -7.40 1.89
N ALA A 432 -15.65 -8.24 2.80
CA ALA A 432 -16.25 -9.54 3.10
C ALA A 432 -17.64 -9.42 3.77
N ALA A 433 -17.77 -8.46 4.71
CA ALA A 433 -19.05 -8.16 5.35
C ALA A 433 -19.79 -7.08 4.54
N TYR A 434 -21.06 -7.30 4.24
CA TYR A 434 -21.94 -6.38 3.51
C TYR A 434 -21.39 -5.91 2.14
N PRO A 435 -20.97 -6.81 1.23
CA PRO A 435 -20.38 -6.45 -0.05
C PRO A 435 -21.39 -5.75 -0.96
N LYS A 436 -20.92 -4.70 -1.67
CA LYS A 436 -21.64 -4.05 -2.76
C LYS A 436 -21.49 -4.87 -4.06
N PRO A 437 -22.34 -4.69 -5.09
CA PRO A 437 -22.21 -5.42 -6.36
C PRO A 437 -20.81 -5.36 -6.98
N ILE A 438 -20.15 -4.21 -6.92
CA ILE A 438 -18.78 -4.01 -7.41
C ILE A 438 -17.76 -4.83 -6.61
N ASP A 439 -17.97 -4.97 -5.30
CA ASP A 439 -17.11 -5.78 -4.44
C ASP A 439 -17.21 -7.27 -4.82
N LEU A 440 -18.43 -7.74 -5.10
CA LEU A 440 -18.68 -9.13 -5.57
C LEU A 440 -18.00 -9.39 -6.92
N GLU A 441 -18.04 -8.43 -7.85
CA GLU A 441 -17.33 -8.54 -9.13
C GLU A 441 -15.82 -8.67 -8.91
N LEU A 442 -15.24 -7.85 -8.02
CA LEU A 442 -13.82 -7.94 -7.68
C LEU A 442 -13.47 -9.26 -6.99
N GLN A 443 -14.32 -9.73 -6.07
CA GLN A 443 -14.14 -11.02 -5.40
C GLN A 443 -14.14 -12.21 -6.38
N HIS A 444 -14.82 -12.09 -7.51
CA HIS A 444 -14.85 -13.11 -8.56
C HIS A 444 -13.71 -12.99 -9.58
N THR A 445 -13.30 -11.77 -9.94
CA THR A 445 -12.36 -11.58 -11.07
C THR A 445 -10.91 -11.44 -10.64
N LEU A 446 -10.66 -10.93 -9.43
CA LEU A 446 -9.30 -10.68 -8.96
C LEU A 446 -8.51 -11.96 -8.62
N PRO A 447 -9.13 -13.03 -8.08
CA PRO A 447 -8.42 -14.30 -7.84
C PRO A 447 -7.80 -14.89 -9.11
N ASP A 448 -8.57 -15.00 -10.20
CA ASP A 448 -8.09 -15.53 -11.48
C ASP A 448 -6.92 -14.69 -12.04
N PHE A 449 -7.01 -13.37 -11.91
CA PHE A 449 -5.93 -12.46 -12.32
C PHE A 449 -4.65 -12.70 -11.53
N MET A 450 -4.75 -12.88 -10.22
CA MET A 450 -3.60 -13.14 -9.33
C MET A 450 -3.02 -14.53 -9.60
N HIS A 451 -3.88 -15.53 -9.67
CA HIS A 451 -3.47 -16.92 -9.91
C HIS A 451 -2.73 -17.08 -11.24
N SER A 452 -3.23 -16.47 -12.33
CA SER A 452 -2.57 -16.51 -13.64
C SER A 452 -1.14 -15.95 -13.66
N ARG A 453 -0.73 -15.25 -12.59
CA ARG A 453 0.60 -14.64 -12.39
C ARG A 453 1.42 -15.28 -11.27
N GLY A 454 0.93 -16.37 -10.68
CA GLY A 454 1.61 -17.08 -9.59
C GLY A 454 1.29 -16.53 -8.20
N GLY A 455 0.20 -15.79 -8.04
CA GLY A 455 -0.24 -15.23 -6.77
C GLY A 455 -1.22 -16.12 -6.02
N VAL A 456 -1.27 -15.95 -4.70
CA VAL A 456 -2.18 -16.65 -3.79
C VAL A 456 -3.33 -15.72 -3.41
N SER A 457 -4.58 -16.17 -3.62
CA SER A 457 -5.76 -15.41 -3.22
C SER A 457 -6.44 -16.06 -2.02
N LEU A 458 -6.70 -15.26 -0.98
CA LEU A 458 -7.61 -15.63 0.10
C LEU A 458 -9.06 -15.57 -0.40
N LYS A 459 -9.96 -16.25 0.31
CA LYS A 459 -11.40 -16.22 0.02
C LYS A 459 -12.07 -15.11 0.84
N PRO A 460 -13.18 -14.51 0.37
CA PRO A 460 -13.98 -13.62 1.20
C PRO A 460 -14.38 -14.30 2.52
N GLY A 461 -14.14 -13.60 3.65
CA GLY A 461 -14.37 -14.15 4.98
C GLY A 461 -13.22 -14.97 5.57
N ASP A 462 -12.11 -15.19 4.87
CA ASP A 462 -10.92 -15.78 5.47
C ASP A 462 -10.30 -14.89 6.55
N GLY A 463 -10.53 -13.59 6.46
CA GLY A 463 -10.11 -12.63 7.46
C GLY A 463 -9.06 -11.63 7.00
N ILE A 464 -8.42 -10.99 7.97
CA ILE A 464 -7.52 -9.87 7.77
C ILE A 464 -6.21 -10.31 7.13
N ILE A 465 -5.83 -9.66 6.02
CA ILE A 465 -4.61 -10.00 5.28
C ILE A 465 -3.36 -10.03 6.16
N HIS A 466 -3.24 -9.10 7.12
CA HIS A 466 -2.05 -8.99 7.96
C HIS A 466 -1.84 -10.23 8.82
N SER A 467 -2.93 -10.79 9.36
CA SER A 467 -2.89 -12.04 10.14
C SER A 467 -2.46 -13.24 9.30
N TRP A 468 -2.78 -13.26 7.99
CA TRP A 468 -2.36 -14.30 7.05
C TRP A 468 -0.92 -14.09 6.56
N LEU A 469 -0.55 -12.85 6.14
CA LEU A 469 0.80 -12.54 5.66
C LEU A 469 1.86 -12.83 6.72
N ASN A 470 1.60 -12.47 7.98
CA ASN A 470 2.53 -12.73 9.06
C ASN A 470 2.83 -14.23 9.22
N ARG A 471 1.84 -15.09 8.95
CA ARG A 471 2.03 -16.56 8.98
C ARG A 471 2.82 -17.10 7.79
N MET A 472 3.13 -16.26 6.82
CA MET A 472 3.90 -16.62 5.62
C MET A 472 5.29 -15.98 5.58
N LEU A 473 5.70 -15.28 6.64
CA LEU A 473 6.99 -14.62 6.71
C LEU A 473 8.14 -15.60 6.85
N LEU A 474 9.26 -15.20 6.29
CA LEU A 474 10.57 -15.75 6.61
C LEU A 474 11.32 -14.76 7.50
N PRO A 475 12.07 -15.21 8.51
CA PRO A 475 12.86 -14.32 9.37
C PRO A 475 13.89 -13.52 8.57
N ASP A 476 14.14 -12.29 9.00
CA ASP A 476 15.10 -11.37 8.36
C ASP A 476 14.85 -11.14 6.86
N SER A 477 13.59 -11.12 6.46
CA SER A 477 13.16 -10.86 5.08
C SER A 477 12.50 -9.50 4.92
N VAL A 478 12.47 -8.99 3.69
CA VAL A 478 11.85 -7.71 3.35
C VAL A 478 10.59 -7.92 2.51
N GLY A 479 9.59 -7.09 2.74
CA GLY A 479 8.38 -7.08 1.94
C GLY A 479 7.67 -5.74 1.88
N THR A 480 6.50 -5.74 1.22
CA THR A 480 5.65 -4.57 1.05
C THR A 480 4.18 -4.95 0.99
N GLY A 481 3.30 -3.97 1.01
CA GLY A 481 1.87 -4.16 0.77
C GLY A 481 1.09 -2.87 0.66
N GLY A 482 -0.10 -2.97 0.11
CA GLY A 482 -0.98 -1.85 -0.20
C GLY A 482 -1.75 -1.29 1.01
N ASP A 483 -1.47 -1.78 2.20
CA ASP A 483 -2.03 -1.27 3.45
C ASP A 483 -0.92 -0.85 4.41
N SER A 484 -1.10 0.28 5.10
CA SER A 484 -0.12 0.81 6.06
C SER A 484 0.15 -0.12 7.25
N HIS A 485 -0.79 -1.03 7.56
CA HIS A 485 -0.63 -2.06 8.59
C HIS A 485 0.06 -3.33 8.07
N THR A 486 0.58 -3.35 6.85
CA THR A 486 1.48 -4.41 6.40
C THR A 486 2.80 -4.26 7.16
N ARG A 487 2.92 -4.91 8.31
CA ARG A 487 4.09 -4.87 9.21
C ARG A 487 4.59 -6.28 9.47
N PHE A 488 5.90 -6.47 9.36
CA PHE A 488 6.54 -7.78 9.45
C PHE A 488 7.49 -7.81 10.66
N PRO A 489 7.02 -8.25 11.85
CA PRO A 489 7.80 -8.17 13.09
C PRO A 489 9.09 -8.98 13.07
N ILE A 490 9.11 -10.14 12.40
CA ILE A 490 10.32 -11.01 12.31
C ILE A 490 11.17 -10.73 11.05
N GLY A 491 10.82 -9.72 10.30
CA GLY A 491 11.52 -9.16 9.14
C GLY A 491 11.31 -7.66 9.14
N ILE A 492 11.11 -7.08 7.96
CA ILE A 492 10.71 -5.69 7.81
C ILE A 492 9.83 -5.51 6.59
N SER A 493 8.88 -4.61 6.63
CA SER A 493 8.08 -4.22 5.47
C SER A 493 8.01 -2.71 5.33
N PHE A 494 7.93 -2.28 4.09
CA PHE A 494 7.75 -0.88 3.71
C PHE A 494 6.42 -0.75 2.95
N PRO A 495 5.31 -0.44 3.66
CA PRO A 495 4.02 -0.25 3.00
C PRO A 495 4.06 0.84 1.94
N ALA A 496 3.34 0.64 0.85
CA ALA A 496 3.42 1.51 -0.30
C ALA A 496 2.05 1.67 -1.00
N GLY A 497 1.93 2.65 -1.88
CA GLY A 497 0.78 2.78 -2.77
C GLY A 497 0.73 1.65 -3.81
N SER A 498 -0.44 1.44 -4.42
CA SER A 498 -0.68 0.31 -5.34
C SER A 498 0.31 0.24 -6.52
N GLY A 499 0.82 1.39 -7.01
CA GLY A 499 1.85 1.42 -8.06
C GLY A 499 3.17 0.77 -7.64
N LEU A 500 3.66 1.12 -6.46
CA LEU A 500 4.91 0.56 -5.94
C LEU A 500 4.74 -0.89 -5.45
N VAL A 501 3.54 -1.25 -4.96
CA VAL A 501 3.18 -2.65 -4.65
C VAL A 501 3.19 -3.49 -5.93
N ALA A 502 2.59 -2.97 -7.02
CA ALA A 502 2.61 -3.62 -8.33
C ALA A 502 4.05 -3.76 -8.88
N PHE A 503 4.87 -2.72 -8.72
CA PHE A 503 6.29 -2.77 -9.06
C PHE A 503 7.02 -3.86 -8.26
N GLY A 504 6.86 -3.88 -6.94
CA GLY A 504 7.45 -4.90 -6.07
C GLY A 504 7.02 -6.33 -6.42
N ALA A 505 5.76 -6.53 -6.78
CA ALA A 505 5.25 -7.83 -7.22
C ALA A 505 5.82 -8.25 -8.59
N SER A 506 5.85 -7.33 -9.57
CA SER A 506 6.25 -7.61 -10.96
C SER A 506 7.76 -7.72 -11.14
N ILE A 507 8.54 -6.83 -10.52
CA ILE A 507 10.00 -6.75 -10.67
C ILE A 507 10.73 -7.52 -9.55
N GLY A 508 10.09 -7.73 -8.40
CA GLY A 508 10.64 -8.48 -7.28
C GLY A 508 11.57 -7.69 -6.37
N VAL A 509 11.66 -6.37 -6.54
CA VAL A 509 12.43 -5.45 -5.68
C VAL A 509 11.62 -4.20 -5.35
N LEU A 510 12.03 -3.45 -4.32
CA LEU A 510 11.40 -2.18 -3.95
C LEU A 510 12.43 -1.06 -3.91
N PRO A 511 12.26 0.04 -4.67
CA PRO A 511 13.15 1.20 -4.57
C PRO A 511 12.93 1.90 -3.22
N LEU A 512 14.01 2.10 -2.49
CA LEU A 512 14.00 2.62 -1.13
C LEU A 512 15.24 3.46 -0.85
N ASP A 513 15.07 4.65 -0.29
CA ASP A 513 16.13 5.35 0.44
C ASP A 513 16.10 4.82 1.88
N MET A 514 17.17 4.15 2.31
CA MET A 514 17.20 3.52 3.64
C MET A 514 16.90 4.52 4.73
N PRO A 515 15.81 4.35 5.52
CA PRO A 515 15.49 5.26 6.60
C PRO A 515 16.46 5.14 7.79
N GLU A 516 16.53 6.20 8.61
CA GLU A 516 17.10 6.09 9.96
C GLU A 516 16.23 5.19 10.83
N SER A 517 16.80 4.63 11.90
CA SER A 517 16.06 3.85 12.90
C SER A 517 15.92 4.61 14.22
N VAL A 518 14.75 4.42 14.85
CA VAL A 518 14.50 4.76 16.26
C VAL A 518 14.41 3.45 17.04
N LEU A 519 15.17 3.32 18.11
CA LEU A 519 15.11 2.18 18.99
C LEU A 519 14.11 2.41 20.14
N VAL A 520 13.16 1.52 20.30
CA VAL A 520 12.30 1.41 21.48
C VAL A 520 12.76 0.22 22.29
N ARG A 521 13.28 0.45 23.49
CA ARG A 521 13.81 -0.59 24.38
C ARG A 521 12.95 -0.71 25.63
N PHE A 522 12.29 -1.86 25.77
CA PHE A 522 11.56 -2.21 26.97
C PHE A 522 12.49 -2.83 28.02
N LYS A 523 12.30 -2.46 29.28
CA LYS A 523 13.05 -2.97 30.43
C LYS A 523 12.09 -3.33 31.58
N GLY A 524 12.55 -4.16 32.49
CA GLY A 524 11.75 -4.59 33.64
C GLY A 524 10.68 -5.61 33.28
N GLU A 525 9.75 -5.85 34.21
CA GLU A 525 8.67 -6.83 34.06
C GLU A 525 7.31 -6.17 33.96
N MET A 526 6.44 -6.75 33.13
CA MET A 526 5.07 -6.29 32.92
C MET A 526 4.29 -6.40 34.23
N GLN A 527 3.55 -5.34 34.59
CA GLN A 527 2.81 -5.28 35.83
C GLN A 527 1.46 -6.02 35.72
N PRO A 528 0.90 -6.54 36.82
CA PRO A 528 -0.42 -7.18 36.83
C PRO A 528 -1.51 -6.31 36.21
N GLY A 529 -2.36 -6.90 35.37
CA GLY A 529 -3.44 -6.22 34.68
C GLY A 529 -3.01 -5.39 33.47
N ILE A 530 -1.70 -5.24 33.20
CA ILE A 530 -1.20 -4.58 31.99
C ILE A 530 -1.17 -5.58 30.83
N THR A 531 -1.64 -5.15 29.68
CA THR A 531 -1.76 -5.95 28.46
C THR A 531 -0.79 -5.47 27.40
N LEU A 532 -0.67 -6.23 26.32
CA LEU A 532 0.17 -5.85 25.18
C LEU A 532 -0.28 -4.53 24.55
N ARG A 533 -1.59 -4.26 24.52
CA ARG A 533 -2.12 -2.98 23.99
C ARG A 533 -1.64 -1.76 24.79
N ASP A 534 -1.42 -1.92 26.09
CA ASP A 534 -0.86 -0.85 26.91
C ASP A 534 0.60 -0.58 26.55
N LEU A 535 1.37 -1.60 26.18
CA LEU A 535 2.73 -1.43 25.66
C LEU A 535 2.74 -0.69 24.32
N VAL A 536 1.79 -1.00 23.43
CA VAL A 536 1.59 -0.28 22.17
C VAL A 536 1.37 1.22 22.43
N ASN A 537 0.49 1.55 23.37
CA ASN A 537 0.17 2.94 23.72
C ASN A 537 1.25 3.60 24.60
N ALA A 538 2.10 2.83 25.29
CA ALA A 538 3.25 3.34 26.04
C ALA A 538 4.29 3.99 25.11
N ILE A 539 4.47 3.49 23.90
CA ILE A 539 5.44 4.06 22.94
C ILE A 539 5.18 5.56 22.70
N PRO A 540 3.98 5.98 22.22
CA PRO A 540 3.68 7.41 22.09
C PRO A 540 3.61 8.14 23.43
N TYR A 541 3.14 7.50 24.51
CA TYR A 541 3.07 8.10 25.84
C TYR A 541 4.45 8.58 26.31
N PHE A 542 5.46 7.71 26.28
CA PHE A 542 6.82 8.07 26.69
C PHE A 542 7.50 9.02 25.69
N ALA A 543 7.21 8.89 24.40
CA ALA A 543 7.72 9.84 23.39
C ALA A 543 7.19 11.26 23.63
N ILE A 544 5.92 11.42 24.01
CA ILE A 544 5.32 12.71 24.36
C ILE A 544 6.00 13.30 25.60
N GLN A 545 6.19 12.50 26.65
CA GLN A 545 6.86 12.95 27.88
C GLN A 545 8.28 13.43 27.64
N LYS A 546 8.99 12.81 26.66
CA LYS A 546 10.34 13.23 26.24
C LYS A 546 10.34 14.39 25.25
N GLY A 547 9.17 14.91 24.84
CA GLY A 547 9.05 16.01 23.85
C GLY A 547 9.44 15.60 22.43
N LEU A 548 9.43 14.32 22.12
CA LEU A 548 9.76 13.71 20.82
C LEU A 548 8.53 13.56 19.91
N LEU A 549 7.35 13.57 20.49
CA LEU A 549 6.06 13.52 19.81
C LEU A 549 5.12 14.58 20.39
N THR A 550 4.33 15.24 19.57
CA THR A 550 3.32 16.21 20.01
C THR A 550 1.94 15.84 19.45
N VAL A 551 0.90 16.09 20.23
CA VAL A 551 -0.50 15.95 19.78
C VAL A 551 -0.94 17.14 18.94
N ASP A 552 -0.42 18.34 19.28
CA ASP A 552 -0.69 19.58 18.52
C ASP A 552 -0.20 19.43 17.07
N LYS A 553 -1.07 19.75 16.11
CA LYS A 553 -0.84 19.62 14.68
C LYS A 553 -0.14 20.83 14.06
N SER A 554 -0.18 22.01 14.71
CA SER A 554 0.36 23.25 14.14
C SER A 554 1.90 23.26 14.03
N ASN A 555 2.59 22.57 14.95
CA ASN A 555 4.05 22.38 14.96
C ASN A 555 4.39 20.93 15.31
N LYS A 556 3.76 19.98 14.62
CA LYS A 556 3.87 18.56 14.95
C LYS A 556 5.33 18.09 14.93
N LYS A 557 5.80 17.66 16.11
CA LYS A 557 6.99 16.82 16.23
C LYS A 557 6.56 15.37 16.17
N ASN A 558 7.28 14.57 15.42
CA ASN A 558 7.09 13.13 15.38
C ASN A 558 8.41 12.45 15.03
N ILE A 559 9.11 11.97 16.05
CA ILE A 559 10.40 11.29 15.89
C ILE A 559 10.32 10.03 15.04
N PHE A 560 9.15 9.41 14.98
CA PHE A 560 8.93 8.16 14.25
C PHE A 560 8.69 8.37 12.75
N SER A 561 8.22 9.55 12.37
CA SER A 561 7.82 9.83 10.99
C SER A 561 8.99 9.63 10.02
N GLY A 562 8.79 8.78 9.02
CA GLY A 562 9.80 8.47 8.00
C GLY A 562 10.93 7.56 8.48
N ARG A 563 10.91 7.09 9.72
CA ARG A 563 11.94 6.21 10.30
C ARG A 563 11.43 4.79 10.47
N VAL A 564 12.36 3.86 10.65
CA VAL A 564 12.07 2.49 11.08
C VAL A 564 12.04 2.44 12.60
N LEU A 565 11.02 1.80 13.16
CA LEU A 565 11.05 1.43 14.58
C LEU A 565 11.69 0.06 14.73
N GLU A 566 12.73 0.01 15.56
CA GLU A 566 13.31 -1.24 16.05
C GLU A 566 12.88 -1.42 17.50
N ILE A 567 12.24 -2.55 17.84
CA ILE A 567 11.72 -2.82 19.18
C ILE A 567 12.50 -3.98 19.78
N GLU A 568 12.99 -3.81 21.01
CA GLU A 568 13.72 -4.84 21.75
C GLU A 568 13.36 -4.87 23.24
N GLY A 569 13.86 -5.89 23.95
CA GLY A 569 13.61 -6.09 25.39
C GLY A 569 12.43 -7.02 25.71
N LEU A 570 11.77 -7.55 24.68
CA LEU A 570 10.59 -8.43 24.78
C LEU A 570 10.82 -9.74 23.99
N GLY A 571 12.01 -10.33 24.10
CA GLY A 571 12.45 -11.44 23.25
C GLY A 571 11.58 -12.69 23.28
N ASP A 572 10.85 -12.94 24.38
CA ASP A 572 10.02 -14.14 24.59
C ASP A 572 8.56 -13.95 24.14
N LEU A 573 8.20 -12.78 23.58
CA LEU A 573 6.87 -12.59 22.99
C LEU A 573 6.64 -13.61 21.86
N LYS A 574 5.41 -14.08 21.75
CA LYS A 574 4.98 -14.83 20.57
C LYS A 574 4.98 -13.91 19.35
N VAL A 575 5.15 -14.45 18.15
CA VAL A 575 5.24 -13.66 16.92
C VAL A 575 3.96 -12.84 16.68
N GLU A 576 2.78 -13.39 17.01
CA GLU A 576 1.52 -12.64 16.93
C GLU A 576 1.47 -11.45 17.89
N GLN A 577 2.09 -11.53 19.07
CA GLN A 577 2.22 -10.40 20.00
C GLN A 577 3.19 -9.35 19.45
N ALA A 578 4.31 -9.80 18.88
CA ALA A 578 5.25 -8.90 18.22
C ALA A 578 4.60 -8.20 17.01
N PHE A 579 3.67 -8.86 16.31
CA PHE A 579 2.90 -8.25 15.23
C PHE A 579 2.02 -7.11 15.75
N GLU A 580 1.33 -7.25 16.86
CA GLU A 580 0.51 -6.18 17.45
C GLU A 580 1.34 -4.91 17.75
N LEU A 581 2.56 -5.08 18.29
CA LEU A 581 3.50 -3.98 18.51
C LEU A 581 3.94 -3.33 17.19
N ALA A 582 4.27 -4.15 16.19
CA ALA A 582 4.71 -3.67 14.90
C ALA A 582 3.59 -2.95 14.13
N ASP A 583 2.38 -3.49 14.17
CA ASP A 583 1.22 -2.99 13.43
C ASP A 583 0.87 -1.55 13.79
N ALA A 584 0.84 -1.22 15.07
CA ALA A 584 0.52 0.11 15.57
C ALA A 584 1.52 1.21 15.14
N THR A 585 2.71 0.85 14.68
CA THR A 585 3.69 1.83 14.19
C THR A 585 3.23 2.56 12.94
N ALA A 586 2.23 2.01 12.23
CA ALA A 586 1.55 2.65 11.12
C ALA A 586 0.93 4.01 11.53
N GLU A 587 0.41 4.10 12.74
CA GLU A 587 -0.25 5.32 13.26
C GLU A 587 0.75 6.43 13.60
N ARG A 588 2.03 6.11 13.67
CA ARG A 588 3.14 7.05 13.93
C ARG A 588 3.80 7.52 12.63
N SER A 589 3.24 7.19 11.47
CA SER A 589 3.86 7.46 10.16
C SER A 589 5.27 6.85 10.02
N ALA A 590 5.54 5.76 10.70
CA ALA A 590 6.79 5.04 10.55
C ALA A 590 6.88 4.36 9.19
N ASN A 591 8.05 4.36 8.57
CA ASN A 591 8.28 3.69 7.29
C ASN A 591 8.27 2.16 7.40
N GLY A 592 8.72 1.63 8.53
CA GLY A 592 8.78 0.20 8.79
C GLY A 592 8.92 -0.10 10.27
N CYS A 593 8.85 -1.38 10.63
CA CYS A 593 9.11 -1.84 11.98
C CYS A 593 9.69 -3.25 11.95
N THR A 594 10.59 -3.54 12.88
CA THR A 594 11.05 -4.90 13.19
C THR A 594 11.14 -5.08 14.71
N VAL A 595 10.93 -6.30 15.19
CA VAL A 595 10.94 -6.65 16.63
C VAL A 595 11.98 -7.71 16.88
N LYS A 596 12.92 -7.44 17.76
CA LYS A 596 13.93 -8.43 18.17
C LYS A 596 13.31 -9.48 19.09
N LEU A 597 13.13 -10.70 18.57
CA LEU A 597 12.68 -11.87 19.30
C LEU A 597 13.83 -12.88 19.49
N ASN A 598 13.65 -13.75 20.47
CA ASN A 598 14.47 -14.96 20.63
C ASN A 598 14.14 -15.99 19.52
N LYS A 599 14.98 -17.00 19.35
CA LYS A 599 14.80 -18.03 18.30
C LYS A 599 13.60 -18.92 18.56
N GLU A 600 13.34 -19.25 19.80
CA GLU A 600 12.34 -20.23 20.22
C GLU A 600 10.91 -19.86 19.79
N PRO A 601 10.41 -18.63 20.01
CA PRO A 601 9.11 -18.20 19.50
C PRO A 601 9.01 -18.28 17.99
N ILE A 602 10.09 -17.97 17.27
CA ILE A 602 10.11 -18.00 15.79
C ILE A 602 10.09 -19.43 15.27
N ILE A 603 10.85 -20.34 15.89
CA ILE A 603 10.86 -21.78 15.53
C ILE A 603 9.47 -22.39 15.75
N GLU A 604 8.84 -22.12 16.89
CA GLU A 604 7.47 -22.56 17.19
C GLU A 604 6.50 -22.07 16.11
N TYR A 605 6.58 -20.79 15.78
CA TYR A 605 5.72 -20.15 14.80
C TYR A 605 5.88 -20.72 13.39
N LEU A 606 7.10 -20.95 12.92
CA LEU A 606 7.34 -21.52 11.59
C LEU A 606 6.86 -22.97 11.49
N ASN A 607 7.03 -23.79 12.53
CA ASN A 607 6.50 -25.16 12.57
C ASN A 607 4.96 -25.17 12.45
N SER A 608 4.30 -24.31 13.23
CA SER A 608 2.86 -24.09 13.16
C SER A 608 2.43 -23.68 11.74
N ASN A 609 3.13 -22.72 11.15
CA ASN A 609 2.78 -22.19 9.83
C ASN A 609 3.01 -23.19 8.69
N ILE A 610 4.03 -24.04 8.75
CA ILE A 610 4.23 -25.13 7.78
C ILE A 610 2.97 -26.01 7.73
N THR A 611 2.40 -26.33 8.87
CA THR A 611 1.17 -27.13 8.97
C THR A 611 -0.03 -26.38 8.39
N LEU A 612 -0.17 -25.07 8.69
CA LEU A 612 -1.21 -24.24 8.09
C LEU A 612 -1.13 -24.20 6.56
N LEU A 613 0.06 -23.95 6.03
CA LEU A 613 0.31 -23.86 4.58
C LEU A 613 0.01 -25.19 3.88
N GLY A 614 0.36 -26.33 4.50
CA GLY A 614 -0.04 -27.65 4.02
C GLY A 614 -1.56 -27.82 3.98
N SER A 615 -2.26 -27.39 5.02
CA SER A 615 -3.73 -27.40 5.07
C SER A 615 -4.35 -26.48 4.02
N MET A 616 -3.75 -25.34 3.68
CA MET A 616 -4.21 -24.47 2.61
C MET A 616 -4.16 -25.17 1.25
N ILE A 617 -3.07 -25.88 0.95
CA ILE A 617 -2.93 -26.66 -0.29
C ILE A 617 -4.03 -27.74 -0.38
N ASP A 618 -4.28 -28.49 0.70
CA ASP A 618 -5.33 -29.51 0.76
C ASP A 618 -6.74 -28.92 0.59
N SER A 619 -6.95 -27.72 1.17
CA SER A 619 -8.22 -26.98 1.07
C SER A 619 -8.46 -26.29 -0.28
N GLY A 620 -7.56 -26.47 -1.24
CA GLY A 620 -7.73 -26.00 -2.61
C GLY A 620 -7.51 -24.50 -2.79
N TYR A 621 -6.61 -23.87 -2.02
CA TYR A 621 -6.12 -22.53 -2.36
C TYR A 621 -5.30 -22.58 -3.64
N ASP A 622 -5.43 -21.51 -4.45
CA ASP A 622 -4.74 -21.41 -5.73
C ASP A 622 -3.22 -21.20 -5.53
N ASP A 623 -2.49 -21.47 -6.61
CA ASP A 623 -1.04 -21.48 -6.68
C ASP A 623 -0.34 -22.34 -5.60
N LYS A 624 -0.68 -23.62 -5.61
CA LYS A 624 -0.08 -24.62 -4.74
C LYS A 624 1.44 -24.63 -4.81
N LYS A 625 2.04 -24.27 -5.96
CA LYS A 625 3.50 -24.26 -6.14
C LYS A 625 4.17 -23.14 -5.33
N THR A 626 3.59 -21.94 -5.33
CA THR A 626 4.07 -20.81 -4.50
C THR A 626 3.97 -21.13 -3.01
N ILE A 627 2.83 -21.72 -2.57
CA ILE A 627 2.65 -22.14 -1.17
C ILE A 627 3.65 -23.25 -0.80
N ALA A 628 3.84 -24.25 -1.67
CA ALA A 628 4.80 -25.34 -1.46
C ALA A 628 6.26 -24.86 -1.36
N LYS A 629 6.64 -23.89 -2.21
CA LYS A 629 7.96 -23.24 -2.15
C LYS A 629 8.15 -22.54 -0.81
N ARG A 630 7.14 -21.81 -0.31
CA ARG A 630 7.21 -21.14 0.99
C ARG A 630 7.38 -22.14 2.14
N ILE A 631 6.69 -23.29 2.11
CA ILE A 631 6.91 -24.38 3.06
C ILE A 631 8.36 -24.86 3.01
N GLN A 632 8.91 -25.05 1.82
CA GLN A 632 10.30 -25.48 1.64
C GLN A 632 11.30 -24.46 2.21
N ASP A 633 11.08 -23.17 1.96
CA ASP A 633 11.93 -22.09 2.48
C ASP A 633 11.89 -22.03 4.02
N MET A 634 10.71 -22.20 4.64
CA MET A 634 10.59 -22.29 6.10
C MET A 634 11.33 -23.51 6.66
N LYS A 635 11.17 -24.70 6.06
CA LYS A 635 11.90 -25.92 6.46
C LYS A 635 13.41 -25.73 6.35
N LYS A 636 13.88 -25.13 5.27
CA LYS A 636 15.31 -24.83 5.06
C LYS A 636 15.86 -23.90 6.14
N TRP A 637 15.10 -22.87 6.53
CA TRP A 637 15.53 -21.99 7.62
C TRP A 637 15.59 -22.74 8.96
N LEU A 638 14.64 -23.64 9.22
CA LEU A 638 14.60 -24.46 10.45
C LEU A 638 15.74 -25.49 10.55
N GLU A 639 16.40 -25.86 9.44
CA GLU A 639 17.60 -26.71 9.46
C GLU A 639 18.78 -26.05 10.17
N ASN A 640 18.93 -24.74 10.05
CA ASN A 640 19.95 -23.94 10.75
C ASN A 640 19.38 -22.56 11.11
N PRO A 641 18.64 -22.45 12.21
CA PRO A 641 18.00 -21.20 12.61
C PRO A 641 19.03 -20.15 13.03
N GLU A 642 19.17 -19.10 12.22
CA GLU A 642 20.01 -17.94 12.52
C GLU A 642 19.20 -16.67 12.36
N LEU A 643 19.36 -15.72 13.28
CA LEU A 643 18.75 -14.39 13.27
C LEU A 643 19.85 -13.33 13.17
N LEU A 644 19.56 -12.27 12.44
CA LEU A 644 20.39 -11.10 12.44
C LEU A 644 20.26 -10.34 13.77
N GLU A 645 21.36 -9.71 14.19
CA GLU A 645 21.39 -8.85 15.37
C GLU A 645 22.05 -7.51 15.01
N ALA A 646 21.64 -6.43 15.68
CA ALA A 646 22.32 -5.14 15.59
C ALA A 646 23.78 -5.27 16.07
N ASP A 647 24.70 -4.52 15.48
CA ASP A 647 26.06 -4.40 15.98
C ASP A 647 26.06 -3.57 17.27
N GLU A 648 26.99 -3.83 18.21
CA GLU A 648 27.03 -3.16 19.51
C GLU A 648 27.29 -1.67 19.41
N ASP A 649 28.03 -1.24 18.39
CA ASP A 649 28.42 0.16 18.12
C ASP A 649 27.54 0.85 17.06
N CYS A 650 26.36 0.29 16.74
CA CYS A 650 25.42 0.89 15.80
C CYS A 650 24.78 2.17 16.37
N GLU A 651 24.35 3.04 15.49
CA GLU A 651 23.78 4.34 15.84
C GLU A 651 22.30 4.43 15.46
N TYR A 652 21.48 4.97 16.39
CA TYR A 652 20.07 5.22 16.21
C TYR A 652 19.81 6.72 16.20
N ALA A 653 18.79 7.17 15.46
CA ALA A 653 18.37 8.58 15.48
C ALA A 653 17.86 9.00 16.88
N GLU A 654 17.28 8.07 17.62
CA GLU A 654 16.85 8.22 19.01
C GLU A 654 16.70 6.85 19.68
N VAL A 655 16.86 6.84 21.00
CA VAL A 655 16.62 5.65 21.85
C VAL A 655 15.59 6.00 22.92
N ILE A 656 14.43 5.32 22.86
CA ILE A 656 13.35 5.49 23.82
C ILE A 656 13.34 4.27 24.74
N GLU A 657 13.81 4.44 25.97
CA GLU A 657 13.73 3.41 26.99
C GLU A 657 12.42 3.53 27.74
N ILE A 658 11.72 2.39 27.89
CA ILE A 658 10.43 2.27 28.60
C ILE A 658 10.61 1.23 29.69
N ASP A 659 10.44 1.67 30.94
CA ASP A 659 10.45 0.76 32.11
C ASP A 659 9.01 0.26 32.33
N LEU A 660 8.79 -1.03 32.11
CA LEU A 660 7.50 -1.69 32.31
C LEU A 660 6.98 -1.59 33.74
N THR A 661 7.86 -1.42 34.72
CA THR A 661 7.46 -1.24 36.13
C THR A 661 6.81 0.11 36.41
N GLU A 662 6.95 1.08 35.53
CA GLU A 662 6.29 2.40 35.60
C GLU A 662 4.85 2.37 35.08
N ILE A 663 4.46 1.37 34.26
CA ILE A 663 3.13 1.22 33.70
C ILE A 663 2.26 0.43 34.68
N LYS A 664 1.43 1.15 35.49
CA LYS A 664 0.64 0.55 36.57
C LYS A 664 -0.86 0.54 36.31
N GLU A 665 -1.31 1.13 35.23
CA GLU A 665 -2.69 1.17 34.79
C GLU A 665 -2.74 1.21 33.25
N PRO A 666 -3.83 0.79 32.62
CA PRO A 666 -3.96 0.86 31.14
C PRO A 666 -3.76 2.25 30.58
N ILE A 667 -3.27 2.27 29.33
CA ILE A 667 -3.07 3.49 28.54
C ILE A 667 -4.00 3.44 27.34
N LEU A 668 -4.88 4.43 27.17
CA LEU A 668 -5.84 4.53 26.09
C LEU A 668 -5.48 5.69 25.16
N ALA A 669 -5.75 5.54 23.86
CA ALA A 669 -5.77 6.68 22.96
C ALA A 669 -7.16 7.34 23.01
N CYS A 670 -7.19 8.67 23.15
CA CYS A 670 -8.39 9.48 23.26
C CYS A 670 -9.00 9.78 21.88
N PRO A 671 -10.26 10.24 21.83
CA PRO A 671 -10.96 10.50 20.59
C PRO A 671 -10.21 11.39 19.62
N ASN A 672 -10.33 11.04 18.35
CA ASN A 672 -9.86 11.77 17.16
C ASN A 672 -8.34 11.80 16.91
N ASP A 673 -7.51 11.19 17.77
CA ASP A 673 -6.08 11.12 17.55
C ASP A 673 -5.46 9.86 18.21
N PRO A 674 -4.84 8.93 17.49
CA PRO A 674 -4.17 7.77 18.07
C PRO A 674 -2.88 8.12 18.84
N ASP A 675 -2.39 9.37 18.75
CA ASP A 675 -1.25 9.90 19.52
C ASP A 675 -1.69 10.57 20.84
N ASP A 676 -2.98 10.96 21.01
CA ASP A 676 -3.47 11.52 22.27
C ASP A 676 -3.71 10.41 23.29
N VAL A 677 -2.63 9.88 23.83
CA VAL A 677 -2.66 8.76 24.78
C VAL A 677 -2.67 9.24 26.22
N ARG A 678 -3.56 8.64 27.04
CA ARG A 678 -3.75 8.98 28.44
C ARG A 678 -3.89 7.74 29.30
N LEU A 679 -3.51 7.87 30.57
CA LEU A 679 -3.73 6.84 31.58
C LEU A 679 -5.24 6.63 31.79
N LEU A 680 -5.66 5.41 32.11
CA LEU A 680 -7.06 5.03 32.38
C LEU A 680 -7.72 5.96 33.40
N SER A 681 -7.00 6.31 34.49
CA SER A 681 -7.46 7.24 35.54
C SER A 681 -7.88 8.62 35.01
N LYS A 682 -7.41 9.04 33.84
CA LYS A 682 -7.72 10.34 33.25
C LYS A 682 -9.00 10.36 32.41
N VAL A 683 -9.49 9.20 32.03
CA VAL A 683 -10.68 9.01 31.17
C VAL A 683 -11.76 8.15 31.84
N ALA A 684 -11.53 7.70 33.07
CA ALA A 684 -12.44 6.89 33.82
C ALA A 684 -13.83 7.56 34.01
N ASN A 685 -14.87 6.75 34.12
CA ASN A 685 -16.29 7.16 34.23
C ASN A 685 -16.88 7.86 32.98
N THR A 686 -16.17 7.86 31.84
CA THR A 686 -16.77 8.29 30.59
C THR A 686 -17.82 7.28 30.13
N SER A 687 -19.07 7.72 29.91
CA SER A 687 -20.16 6.88 29.42
C SER A 687 -19.88 6.34 28.06
N ILE A 688 -20.20 5.08 27.79
CA ILE A 688 -19.94 4.38 26.54
C ILE A 688 -21.24 3.81 25.97
N ASP A 689 -21.51 4.14 24.72
CA ASP A 689 -22.69 3.69 23.98
C ASP A 689 -22.42 2.38 23.25
N GLU A 690 -21.25 2.28 22.61
CA GLU A 690 -20.86 1.11 21.80
C GLU A 690 -19.45 0.62 22.13
N VAL A 691 -19.24 -0.67 21.93
CA VAL A 691 -17.93 -1.32 22.09
C VAL A 691 -17.62 -2.16 20.87
N PHE A 692 -16.40 -2.05 20.34
CA PHE A 692 -15.91 -2.86 19.25
C PHE A 692 -14.69 -3.70 19.68
N ILE A 693 -14.82 -5.04 19.55
CA ILE A 693 -13.73 -6.00 19.76
C ILE A 693 -13.42 -6.68 18.43
N GLY A 694 -12.28 -6.36 17.86
CA GLY A 694 -11.85 -6.82 16.53
C GLY A 694 -10.60 -6.07 16.08
N SER A 695 -10.19 -6.24 14.86
CA SER A 695 -9.02 -5.67 14.18
C SER A 695 -7.80 -6.58 14.08
N CYS A 696 -6.83 -6.20 13.24
CA CYS A 696 -5.56 -6.91 13.09
C CYS A 696 -4.74 -7.00 14.39
N MET A 697 -4.93 -6.06 15.31
CA MET A 697 -4.25 -6.04 16.61
C MET A 697 -4.97 -6.85 17.70
N THR A 698 -6.01 -7.60 17.34
CA THR A 698 -6.83 -8.33 18.32
C THR A 698 -6.80 -9.82 17.99
N ASN A 699 -5.78 -10.53 18.53
CA ASN A 699 -5.65 -11.97 18.32
C ASN A 699 -6.62 -12.78 19.19
N ILE A 700 -6.64 -14.11 19.03
CA ILE A 700 -7.56 -15.03 19.69
C ILE A 700 -7.54 -14.92 21.23
N GLY A 701 -6.38 -14.65 21.83
CA GLY A 701 -6.26 -14.52 23.29
C GLY A 701 -7.08 -13.38 23.87
N HIS A 702 -7.17 -12.26 23.16
CA HIS A 702 -7.98 -11.12 23.56
C HIS A 702 -9.48 -11.42 23.53
N PHE A 703 -9.95 -12.23 22.56
CA PHE A 703 -11.35 -12.69 22.53
C PHE A 703 -11.66 -13.62 23.71
N ARG A 704 -10.72 -14.53 24.06
CA ARG A 704 -10.87 -15.39 25.24
C ARG A 704 -10.95 -14.57 26.53
N ALA A 705 -10.05 -13.57 26.68
CA ALA A 705 -10.08 -12.65 27.83
C ALA A 705 -11.40 -11.87 27.92
N ALA A 706 -11.85 -11.30 26.82
CA ALA A 706 -13.10 -10.56 26.75
C ALA A 706 -14.31 -11.45 27.11
N ALA A 707 -14.40 -12.66 26.55
CA ALA A 707 -15.45 -13.61 26.86
C ALA A 707 -15.44 -14.03 28.35
N GLN A 708 -14.25 -14.28 28.92
CA GLN A 708 -14.10 -14.60 30.34
C GLN A 708 -14.61 -13.47 31.25
N LEU A 709 -14.36 -12.20 30.89
CA LEU A 709 -14.85 -11.01 31.63
C LEU A 709 -16.36 -10.81 31.49
N LEU A 710 -16.95 -11.27 30.40
CA LEU A 710 -18.37 -11.11 30.07
C LEU A 710 -19.24 -12.34 30.42
N LYS A 711 -18.65 -13.47 30.81
CA LYS A 711 -19.32 -14.78 30.94
C LYS A 711 -20.56 -14.79 31.85
N ASP A 712 -20.55 -13.94 32.90
CA ASP A 712 -21.62 -13.85 33.89
C ASP A 712 -22.75 -12.87 33.50
N LYS A 713 -22.67 -12.24 32.35
CA LYS A 713 -23.69 -11.32 31.83
C LYS A 713 -24.68 -12.05 30.94
N SER A 714 -25.95 -11.68 31.04
CA SER A 714 -27.03 -12.08 30.13
C SER A 714 -27.45 -10.95 29.18
N GLU A 715 -27.11 -9.72 29.53
CA GLU A 715 -27.46 -8.49 28.80
C GLU A 715 -26.42 -7.42 29.07
N LEU A 716 -26.18 -6.56 28.09
CA LEU A 716 -25.28 -5.40 28.17
C LEU A 716 -26.05 -4.10 28.03
N ASN A 717 -25.55 -3.03 28.62
CA ASN A 717 -26.09 -1.67 28.48
C ASN A 717 -25.53 -0.92 27.26
N THR A 718 -24.56 -1.55 26.55
CA THR A 718 -23.88 -1.02 25.37
C THR A 718 -24.14 -1.93 24.18
N VAL A 719 -24.06 -1.40 22.98
CA VAL A 719 -24.00 -2.23 21.76
C VAL A 719 -22.61 -2.82 21.66
N LEU A 720 -22.51 -4.14 21.54
CA LEU A 720 -21.24 -4.84 21.39
C LEU A 720 -21.08 -5.37 19.97
N TRP A 721 -19.95 -5.04 19.32
CA TRP A 721 -19.54 -5.60 18.03
C TRP A 721 -18.37 -6.55 18.25
N VAL A 722 -18.43 -7.73 17.64
CA VAL A 722 -17.39 -8.76 17.75
C VAL A 722 -16.99 -9.23 16.35
N VAL A 723 -15.71 -9.04 15.98
CA VAL A 723 -15.19 -9.40 14.67
C VAL A 723 -13.85 -10.11 14.82
N PRO A 724 -13.81 -11.44 14.79
CA PRO A 724 -12.55 -12.19 14.81
C PRO A 724 -11.62 -11.78 13.65
N PRO A 725 -10.29 -11.78 13.85
CA PRO A 725 -9.37 -11.38 12.80
C PRO A 725 -9.36 -12.35 11.62
N THR A 726 -9.55 -13.64 11.87
CA THR A 726 -9.59 -14.68 10.81
C THR A 726 -10.67 -15.73 11.09
N ARG A 727 -11.05 -16.44 10.03
CA ARG A 727 -11.91 -17.63 10.13
C ARG A 727 -11.27 -18.72 11.02
N MET A 728 -9.94 -18.77 11.08
CA MET A 728 -9.23 -19.73 11.91
C MET A 728 -9.47 -19.44 13.39
N ASP A 729 -9.40 -18.16 13.78
CA ASP A 729 -9.68 -17.70 15.13
C ASP A 729 -11.16 -17.96 15.51
N GLU A 730 -12.09 -17.62 14.62
CA GLU A 730 -13.53 -17.89 14.83
C GLU A 730 -13.80 -19.38 15.01
N LYS A 731 -13.25 -20.24 14.11
CA LYS A 731 -13.42 -21.70 14.19
C LYS A 731 -12.94 -22.24 15.52
N GLN A 732 -11.79 -21.77 16.00
CA GLN A 732 -11.21 -22.22 17.27
C GLN A 732 -12.02 -21.73 18.47
N LEU A 733 -12.46 -20.45 18.47
CA LEU A 733 -13.29 -19.90 19.55
C LEU A 733 -14.66 -20.62 19.63
N ARG A 734 -15.23 -21.04 18.50
CA ARG A 734 -16.44 -21.89 18.45
C ARG A 734 -16.17 -23.27 19.02
N ALA A 735 -15.06 -23.91 18.64
CA ALA A 735 -14.68 -25.23 19.15
C ALA A 735 -14.45 -25.24 20.67
N GLU A 736 -14.01 -24.13 21.22
CA GLU A 736 -13.82 -23.92 22.66
C GLU A 736 -15.11 -23.51 23.40
N GLY A 737 -16.23 -23.29 22.68
CA GLY A 737 -17.50 -22.79 23.27
C GLY A 737 -17.43 -21.33 23.75
N ILE A 738 -16.39 -20.59 23.37
CA ILE A 738 -16.15 -19.20 23.80
C ILE A 738 -17.02 -18.25 22.99
N TYR A 739 -17.21 -18.53 21.69
CA TYR A 739 -17.97 -17.68 20.78
C TYR A 739 -19.45 -17.58 21.17
N GLU A 740 -20.02 -18.60 21.78
CA GLU A 740 -21.38 -18.64 22.33
C GLU A 740 -21.63 -17.53 23.38
N THR A 741 -20.58 -17.11 24.12
CA THR A 741 -20.70 -15.98 25.05
C THR A 741 -21.02 -14.69 24.34
N PHE A 742 -20.40 -14.44 23.20
CA PHE A 742 -20.67 -13.23 22.40
C PHE A 742 -22.04 -13.31 21.73
N GLU A 743 -22.40 -14.44 21.08
CA GLU A 743 -23.70 -14.66 20.42
C GLU A 743 -24.89 -14.51 21.39
N ARG A 744 -24.68 -14.79 22.65
CA ARG A 744 -25.71 -14.56 23.70
C ARG A 744 -25.89 -13.08 24.02
N LEU A 745 -24.84 -12.27 23.90
CA LEU A 745 -24.80 -10.88 24.35
C LEU A 745 -25.06 -9.87 23.23
N THR A 746 -24.88 -10.27 21.98
CA THR A 746 -25.06 -9.41 20.82
C THR A 746 -25.44 -10.23 19.57
N ASP A 747 -26.18 -9.63 18.68
CA ASP A 747 -26.42 -10.07 17.30
C ASP A 747 -25.42 -9.46 16.29
N ARG A 748 -24.45 -8.67 16.78
CA ARG A 748 -23.42 -8.01 15.99
C ARG A 748 -22.09 -8.80 16.01
N THR A 749 -22.18 -10.13 15.74
CA THR A 749 -21.01 -10.95 15.44
C THR A 749 -20.84 -10.99 13.92
N GLU A 750 -19.74 -10.43 13.42
CA GLU A 750 -19.56 -10.18 11.99
C GLU A 750 -18.56 -11.14 11.36
N VAL A 751 -18.63 -11.24 10.03
CA VAL A 751 -17.67 -12.00 9.22
C VAL A 751 -16.25 -11.49 9.46
N PRO A 752 -15.25 -12.39 9.67
CA PRO A 752 -13.86 -11.98 9.87
C PRO A 752 -13.35 -11.03 8.81
N GLY A 753 -12.79 -9.88 9.24
CA GLY A 753 -12.31 -8.85 8.34
C GLY A 753 -12.16 -7.47 8.97
N CYS A 754 -12.00 -6.45 8.13
CA CYS A 754 -11.72 -5.05 8.52
C CYS A 754 -12.92 -4.11 8.38
N SER A 755 -14.11 -4.60 8.10
CA SER A 755 -15.30 -3.80 7.73
C SER A 755 -15.58 -2.65 8.71
N LEU A 756 -15.81 -2.92 9.98
CA LEU A 756 -16.07 -1.89 11.00
C LEU A 756 -14.80 -1.11 11.35
N CYS A 757 -13.65 -1.77 11.52
CA CYS A 757 -12.38 -1.10 11.84
C CYS A 757 -12.02 -0.02 10.80
N MET A 758 -12.37 -0.24 9.54
CA MET A 758 -12.18 0.72 8.45
C MET A 758 -13.35 1.73 8.32
N GLY A 759 -14.51 1.44 8.88
CA GLY A 759 -15.71 2.26 8.75
C GLY A 759 -16.29 2.32 7.33
N ASN A 760 -16.08 1.24 6.55
CA ASN A 760 -16.50 1.19 5.14
C ASN A 760 -17.94 0.69 4.98
N GLN A 761 -18.25 -0.48 5.53
CA GLN A 761 -19.52 -1.18 5.29
C GLN A 761 -20.37 -1.33 6.57
N ALA A 762 -19.74 -1.27 7.75
CA ALA A 762 -20.39 -1.24 9.04
C ALA A 762 -19.88 -0.02 9.84
N ARG A 763 -20.79 0.68 10.53
CA ARG A 763 -20.48 1.91 11.26
C ARG A 763 -21.25 1.94 12.58
N VAL A 764 -20.67 2.58 13.58
CA VAL A 764 -21.35 2.90 14.84
C VAL A 764 -22.36 4.04 14.63
N GLU A 765 -23.28 4.21 15.59
CA GLU A 765 -24.27 5.28 15.58
C GLU A 765 -23.61 6.67 15.54
N GLU A 766 -24.30 7.66 14.93
CA GLU A 766 -23.83 9.04 14.89
C GLU A 766 -23.71 9.62 16.30
N GLY A 767 -22.57 10.21 16.61
CA GLY A 767 -22.29 10.82 17.91
C GLY A 767 -22.05 9.84 19.05
N ALA A 768 -21.93 8.54 18.77
CA ALA A 768 -21.67 7.53 19.79
C ALA A 768 -20.30 7.67 20.46
N SER A 769 -20.24 7.44 21.77
CA SER A 769 -19.00 7.24 22.53
C SER A 769 -18.62 5.76 22.49
N VAL A 770 -17.45 5.45 21.98
CA VAL A 770 -17.02 4.09 21.63
C VAL A 770 -15.71 3.71 22.29
N VAL A 771 -15.62 2.51 22.87
CA VAL A 771 -14.31 1.88 23.16
C VAL A 771 -14.04 0.82 22.12
N SER A 772 -12.87 0.92 21.47
CA SER A 772 -12.53 0.10 20.32
C SER A 772 -11.14 -0.52 20.44
N THR A 773 -11.01 -1.76 19.98
CA THR A 773 -9.72 -2.42 19.79
C THR A 773 -9.14 -2.17 18.38
N SER A 774 -9.77 -1.30 17.58
CA SER A 774 -9.26 -0.91 16.27
C SER A 774 -7.91 -0.19 16.37
N THR A 775 -7.29 0.07 15.21
CA THR A 775 -5.97 0.72 15.15
C THR A 775 -6.06 2.22 15.09
N ARG A 776 -7.18 2.78 14.57
CA ARG A 776 -7.37 4.21 14.27
C ARG A 776 -8.66 4.75 14.83
N ASN A 777 -8.61 6.01 15.26
CA ASN A 777 -9.75 6.76 15.73
C ASN A 777 -9.82 8.18 15.14
N PHE A 778 -9.39 8.35 13.89
CA PHE A 778 -9.54 9.64 13.21
C PHE A 778 -11.00 10.11 13.17
N PRO A 779 -11.26 11.43 13.08
CA PRO A 779 -12.62 11.96 13.04
C PRO A 779 -13.49 11.24 11.98
N ASN A 780 -14.71 10.90 12.37
CA ASN A 780 -15.71 10.26 11.50
C ASN A 780 -15.34 8.87 10.96
N ARG A 781 -14.29 8.21 11.46
CA ARG A 781 -13.84 6.94 10.90
C ARG A 781 -14.81 5.78 11.20
N LEU A 782 -15.16 5.53 12.46
CA LEU A 782 -16.07 4.45 12.83
C LEU A 782 -17.54 4.84 12.71
N GLY A 783 -17.87 6.11 12.89
CA GLY A 783 -19.21 6.71 12.80
C GLY A 783 -19.09 8.22 12.67
N ASP A 784 -20.11 8.85 12.11
CA ASP A 784 -20.12 10.32 11.98
C ASP A 784 -20.24 10.95 13.37
N ASN A 785 -19.41 11.95 13.67
CA ASN A 785 -19.32 12.65 14.95
C ASN A 785 -19.10 11.73 16.18
N SER A 786 -18.63 10.50 15.99
CA SER A 786 -18.37 9.55 17.08
C SER A 786 -17.06 9.85 17.82
N ASP A 787 -17.06 9.68 19.13
CA ASP A 787 -15.88 9.77 20.00
C ASP A 787 -15.33 8.38 20.30
N VAL A 788 -14.19 8.02 19.69
CA VAL A 788 -13.64 6.68 19.74
C VAL A 788 -12.36 6.63 20.56
N PHE A 789 -12.39 5.89 21.68
CA PHE A 789 -11.23 5.53 22.49
C PHE A 789 -10.61 4.23 21.98
N LEU A 790 -9.29 4.20 21.82
CA LEU A 790 -8.57 2.97 21.48
C LEU A 790 -8.00 2.34 22.75
N ALA A 791 -8.40 1.10 23.02
CA ALA A 791 -8.01 0.39 24.23
C ALA A 791 -7.76 -1.10 23.98
N SER A 792 -7.33 -1.81 25.03
CA SER A 792 -7.27 -3.27 25.04
C SER A 792 -8.65 -3.90 24.98
N ALA A 793 -8.73 -5.16 24.57
CA ALA A 793 -9.98 -5.92 24.57
C ALA A 793 -10.53 -6.11 26.00
N GLU A 794 -9.64 -6.16 26.97
CA GLU A 794 -9.99 -6.26 28.39
C GLU A 794 -10.69 -4.97 28.89
N VAL A 795 -10.12 -3.79 28.59
CA VAL A 795 -10.75 -2.50 28.89
C VAL A 795 -12.08 -2.38 28.13
N ALA A 796 -12.13 -2.79 26.86
CA ALA A 796 -13.33 -2.77 26.03
C ALA A 796 -14.44 -3.67 26.62
N ALA A 797 -14.12 -4.91 26.99
CA ALA A 797 -15.07 -5.85 27.58
C ALA A 797 -15.59 -5.36 28.95
N ILE A 798 -14.71 -4.79 29.77
CA ILE A 798 -15.11 -4.23 31.07
C ILE A 798 -15.99 -3.00 30.85
N SER A 799 -15.66 -2.14 29.88
CA SER A 799 -16.52 -0.99 29.54
C SER A 799 -17.89 -1.43 29.04
N ALA A 800 -17.98 -2.48 28.21
CA ALA A 800 -19.23 -3.08 27.79
C ALA A 800 -20.05 -3.61 28.98
N LYS A 801 -19.37 -4.23 29.95
CA LYS A 801 -19.99 -4.77 31.18
C LYS A 801 -20.57 -3.70 32.07
N LEU A 802 -19.93 -2.52 32.16
CA LEU A 802 -20.25 -1.44 33.10
C LEU A 802 -21.12 -0.34 32.44
N GLY A 803 -20.99 -0.10 31.12
CA GLY A 803 -21.58 1.02 30.40
C GLY A 803 -20.74 2.31 30.45
N TYR A 804 -19.54 2.24 30.98
CA TYR A 804 -18.58 3.35 31.06
C TYR A 804 -17.14 2.83 31.17
N ILE A 805 -16.15 3.67 30.89
CA ILE A 805 -14.74 3.35 31.07
C ILE A 805 -14.44 3.15 32.56
N PRO A 806 -13.91 1.97 32.98
CA PRO A 806 -13.68 1.65 34.41
C PRO A 806 -12.69 2.59 35.09
N THR A 807 -12.75 2.71 36.39
CA THR A 807 -11.62 3.22 37.18
C THR A 807 -10.49 2.19 37.22
N PRO A 808 -9.23 2.61 37.50
CA PRO A 808 -8.12 1.65 37.64
C PRO A 808 -8.39 0.55 38.68
N GLU A 809 -9.06 0.89 39.77
CA GLU A 809 -9.40 -0.06 40.85
C GLU A 809 -10.43 -1.10 40.38
N GLU A 810 -11.48 -0.67 39.66
CA GLU A 810 -12.49 -1.56 39.08
C GLU A 810 -11.85 -2.49 38.05
N TYR A 811 -11.04 -1.91 37.13
CA TYR A 811 -10.32 -2.65 36.13
C TYR A 811 -9.43 -3.73 36.75
N LEU A 812 -8.50 -3.34 37.60
CA LEU A 812 -7.56 -4.27 38.24
C LEU A 812 -8.28 -5.34 39.11
N SER A 813 -9.41 -4.97 39.72
CA SER A 813 -10.22 -5.95 40.49
C SER A 813 -10.81 -7.04 39.59
N LEU A 814 -11.27 -6.68 38.38
CA LEU A 814 -11.84 -7.63 37.41
C LEU A 814 -10.74 -8.45 36.73
N MET A 815 -9.56 -7.87 36.47
CA MET A 815 -8.41 -8.54 35.88
C MET A 815 -7.84 -9.64 36.77
N LYS A 816 -8.03 -9.60 38.09
CA LYS A 816 -7.68 -10.71 38.99
C LYS A 816 -8.34 -12.04 38.63
N GLY A 817 -9.46 -12.02 37.89
CA GLY A 817 -10.11 -13.19 37.35
C GLY A 817 -9.45 -13.75 36.09
N ILE A 818 -8.62 -12.96 35.43
CA ILE A 818 -7.90 -13.33 34.20
C ILE A 818 -6.50 -13.86 34.54
N GLU A 819 -5.80 -13.23 35.46
CA GLU A 819 -4.40 -13.54 35.80
C GLU A 819 -4.10 -15.04 36.04
N PRO A 820 -4.89 -15.81 36.82
CA PRO A 820 -4.63 -17.23 37.02
C PRO A 820 -4.80 -18.07 35.75
N LEU A 821 -5.55 -17.57 34.77
CA LEU A 821 -5.87 -18.25 33.51
C LEU A 821 -5.06 -17.69 32.34
N SER A 822 -4.14 -16.76 32.58
CA SER A 822 -3.40 -16.06 31.52
C SER A 822 -2.65 -17.01 30.57
N GLY A 823 -2.06 -18.08 31.10
CA GLY A 823 -1.35 -19.10 30.31
C GLY A 823 -2.26 -19.90 29.36
N GLU A 824 -3.55 -20.00 29.65
CA GLU A 824 -4.55 -20.67 28.78
C GLU A 824 -5.21 -19.64 27.85
N ILE A 825 -5.54 -18.46 28.36
CA ILE A 825 -6.26 -17.40 27.63
C ILE A 825 -5.40 -16.86 26.47
N TYR A 826 -4.15 -16.50 26.75
CA TYR A 826 -3.27 -15.87 25.76
C TYR A 826 -2.43 -16.87 24.95
N GLN A 827 -2.94 -18.09 24.76
CA GLN A 827 -2.36 -19.04 23.80
C GLN A 827 -2.76 -18.67 22.38
N TYR A 828 -1.82 -18.80 21.45
CA TYR A 828 -2.05 -18.57 20.03
C TYR A 828 -2.43 -19.86 19.30
N LEU A 829 -2.84 -19.72 18.04
CA LEU A 829 -3.13 -20.87 17.17
C LEU A 829 -1.83 -21.56 16.78
N ASN A 830 -1.54 -22.71 17.38
CA ASN A 830 -0.45 -23.61 17.00
C ASN A 830 -1.04 -24.73 16.12
N PHE A 831 -1.03 -24.52 14.79
CA PHE A 831 -1.67 -25.43 13.83
C PHE A 831 -1.08 -26.84 13.83
N ASP A 832 0.21 -26.99 14.17
CA ASP A 832 0.87 -28.28 14.35
C ASP A 832 0.43 -29.04 15.62
N GLN A 833 -0.40 -28.44 16.48
CA GLN A 833 -1.03 -29.04 17.65
C GLN A 833 -2.54 -29.27 17.46
N ILE A 834 -3.14 -28.82 16.34
CA ILE A 834 -4.57 -28.96 16.04
C ILE A 834 -4.77 -30.13 15.07
N GLU A 835 -5.48 -31.17 15.49
CA GLU A 835 -5.63 -32.44 14.77
C GLU A 835 -6.13 -32.24 13.32
N ASP A 836 -7.14 -31.40 13.09
CA ASP A 836 -7.71 -31.13 11.76
C ASP A 836 -6.64 -30.61 10.77
N TYR A 837 -5.79 -29.69 11.24
CA TYR A 837 -4.72 -29.09 10.41
C TYR A 837 -3.56 -30.07 10.17
N GLN A 838 -3.18 -30.83 11.19
CA GLN A 838 -2.17 -31.91 11.05
C GLN A 838 -2.61 -32.93 10.02
N LYS A 839 -3.86 -33.38 10.08
CA LYS A 839 -4.43 -34.38 9.19
C LYS A 839 -4.45 -33.88 7.75
N SER A 840 -4.97 -32.68 7.49
CA SER A 840 -5.03 -32.11 6.15
C SER A 840 -3.62 -31.84 5.59
N SER A 841 -2.70 -31.31 6.40
CA SER A 841 -1.32 -31.09 5.99
C SER A 841 -0.58 -32.38 5.63
N SER A 842 -0.88 -33.50 6.30
CA SER A 842 -0.26 -34.81 6.03
C SER A 842 -0.64 -35.43 4.67
N ASN A 843 -1.73 -34.96 4.04
CA ASN A 843 -2.19 -35.40 2.74
C ASN A 843 -1.34 -34.86 1.56
N ILE A 844 -0.44 -33.91 1.82
CA ILE A 844 0.28 -33.17 0.77
C ILE A 844 1.57 -33.86 0.36
N ALA A 845 1.68 -34.17 -0.93
CA ALA A 845 2.93 -34.64 -1.55
C ALA A 845 3.75 -33.42 -2.05
N LEU A 846 4.46 -32.76 -1.13
CA LEU A 846 5.17 -31.50 -1.38
C LEU A 846 6.14 -31.58 -2.58
N GLU A 847 6.94 -32.67 -2.66
CA GLU A 847 7.89 -32.88 -3.74
C GLU A 847 7.25 -32.96 -5.13
N VAL A 848 6.07 -33.57 -5.22
CA VAL A 848 5.30 -33.69 -6.48
C VAL A 848 4.83 -32.31 -6.94
N ILE A 849 4.34 -31.48 -6.01
CA ILE A 849 3.87 -30.13 -6.31
C ILE A 849 5.02 -29.22 -6.79
N LEU A 850 6.19 -29.33 -6.18
CA LEU A 850 7.36 -28.54 -6.54
C LEU A 850 7.93 -28.92 -7.93
N GLN A 851 7.71 -30.17 -8.37
CA GLN A 851 8.16 -30.65 -9.69
C GLN A 851 7.15 -30.40 -10.81
N SER A 852 5.86 -30.17 -10.50
CA SER A 852 4.81 -29.81 -11.46
C SER A 852 4.94 -28.36 -11.93
#